data_da96a02067fed1d7576c0bfbd589d93e
#
_entry.id   da96a02067fed1d7576c0bfbd589d93e
#
_cell.length_a   1.000
_cell.length_b   1.000
_cell.length_c   1.000
_cell.angle_alpha   90.00
_cell.angle_beta   90.00
_cell.angle_gamma   90.00
#
_symmetry.space_group_name_H-M   'P 1'
#
loop_
_entity.id
_entity.type
_entity.pdbx_description
1 polymer ?
#
loop_
_entity_poly.entity_id
_entity_poly.type
_entity_poly.pdbx_seq_one_letter_code
_entity_poly.pdbx_strand_id
1 'polypeptide(L)'
;MIRRRSTTWLLTGVTGFLGKVMLEELMRRRDELHVERVLVLIRAKRDTPAHDRFRADVARAACFAALPTDWTRHVTVLDGDLSAPDLALSATDRASLAGVTHIVHSAASVSFDRPVAEAARANIHTSLHLLAAARACPALERFVYVSTAYVTPHPGARVPITESLVPLPAPAAELLARIDGGASDTELLALTGHPNTYTLTKCLAEHLLVERRGDMPLSIVRPSIISAASALPFPGWIDSTAGFGAFVMLLGLGHLRAVVGDPEAQLDLVPVDEVTQRITHAALLDSAPVSIRHAVAGLARAPRVGECWEEIERWFRLHRLDRRPTIGFLGESRLRFRLADWWHHRLPMALASLRSGVLRRRAQKLAARLDHLNEVFPYFTTRSFDFRASLPLRPTHQPRPYVATVCLGIYRHLLRRDDREWPVAGRAHPGHDGDLRWVMRQPGGNAWVRAASWIVTKVLRRTTDAVTVDLPSFARACGAVPLGAALVLVPSHRSYLDFVLCSYLAFARPDLGIHIPHIAATMEFGSVPVLGRLLAAMHAFYLRRGEGKEDPALTRRVQALITSGRTLEFFVEGARSRTREFLPPKRGLLRCLQASGVPCVLVPIAISYDRLPEEAAFARELAGELKPPMRLADLVRWAWRAWRGRVALGRVHIAAGGPLLLHERSSVPAIADAVVAELRAAMAITEFHLDAYLKHHPLPGHDVDSLRRLIEASGGRVLGSALRADRTLPVVVSRTMREHFDAYLPAVPRRWGLERAG
;
A
#
# COMPACT_ATOMS: atom_id res chain seq x y z
N MET A 1 42.45 9.67 20.91
CA MET A 1 41.53 9.65 19.75
C MET A 1 42.24 8.94 18.59
N ILE A 2 41.95 7.67 18.39
CA ILE A 2 42.43 6.90 17.23
C ILE A 2 41.68 7.49 16.02
N ARG A 3 42.38 8.16 15.10
CA ARG A 3 41.80 8.58 13.81
C ARG A 3 41.28 7.31 13.14
N ARG A 4 39.97 7.10 13.13
CA ARG A 4 39.37 6.03 12.32
C ARG A 4 39.68 6.36 10.85
N ARG A 5 40.29 5.40 10.15
CA ARG A 5 40.62 5.55 8.72
C ARG A 5 39.32 5.72 7.91
N SER A 6 39.35 6.53 6.85
CA SER A 6 38.26 6.61 5.90
C SER A 6 38.06 5.24 5.21
N THR A 7 36.82 4.90 4.93
CA THR A 7 36.46 3.60 4.32
C THR A 7 35.96 3.78 2.90
N THR A 8 36.39 2.90 2.00
CA THR A 8 35.90 2.81 0.62
C THR A 8 35.25 1.45 0.43
N TRP A 9 33.98 1.46 0.02
CA TRP A 9 33.17 0.25 -0.10
C TRP A 9 32.96 -0.13 -1.56
N LEU A 10 33.00 -1.43 -1.87
CA LEU A 10 32.54 -1.99 -3.14
C LEU A 10 31.26 -2.78 -2.91
N LEU A 11 30.17 -2.38 -3.55
CA LEU A 11 28.89 -3.08 -3.50
C LEU A 11 28.58 -3.76 -4.83
N THR A 12 28.14 -5.01 -4.77
CA THR A 12 27.50 -5.68 -5.90
C THR A 12 26.03 -5.95 -5.60
N GLY A 13 25.21 -6.06 -6.64
CA GLY A 13 23.78 -6.30 -6.48
C GLY A 13 22.97 -5.06 -6.07
N VAL A 14 23.51 -3.86 -6.23
CA VAL A 14 22.88 -2.58 -5.83
C VAL A 14 21.57 -2.28 -6.59
N THR A 15 21.33 -2.88 -7.74
CA THR A 15 20.05 -2.78 -8.46
C THR A 15 18.93 -3.62 -7.83
N GLY A 16 19.28 -4.52 -6.91
CA GLY A 16 18.34 -5.35 -6.15
C GLY A 16 17.85 -4.67 -4.87
N PHE A 17 16.86 -5.27 -4.24
CA PHE A 17 16.20 -4.77 -3.03
C PHE A 17 17.18 -4.53 -1.87
N LEU A 18 17.90 -5.58 -1.45
CA LEU A 18 18.87 -5.50 -0.35
C LEU A 18 20.01 -4.51 -0.66
N GLY A 19 20.53 -4.55 -1.89
CA GLY A 19 21.67 -3.70 -2.28
C GLY A 19 21.32 -2.21 -2.26
N LYS A 20 20.07 -1.82 -2.60
CA LYS A 20 19.61 -0.43 -2.47
C LYS A 20 19.57 0.03 -1.01
N VAL A 21 19.02 -0.80 -0.11
CA VAL A 21 18.96 -0.44 1.31
C VAL A 21 20.35 -0.41 1.94
N MET A 22 21.26 -1.31 1.50
CA MET A 22 22.67 -1.27 1.92
C MET A 22 23.36 0.04 1.49
N LEU A 23 23.15 0.45 0.25
CA LEU A 23 23.68 1.73 -0.25
C LEU A 23 23.08 2.92 0.51
N GLU A 24 21.79 2.90 0.77
CA GLU A 24 21.11 3.93 1.57
C GLU A 24 21.70 4.02 2.97
N GLU A 25 21.87 2.89 3.67
CA GLU A 25 22.45 2.85 5.01
C GLU A 25 23.86 3.46 5.04
N LEU A 26 24.72 3.10 4.09
CA LEU A 26 26.06 3.66 3.98
C LEU A 26 26.04 5.17 3.74
N MET A 27 25.14 5.66 2.89
CA MET A 27 25.03 7.08 2.61
C MET A 27 24.42 7.86 3.79
N ARG A 28 23.39 7.35 4.42
CA ARG A 28 22.75 7.96 5.58
C ARG A 28 23.69 8.04 6.80
N ARG A 29 24.50 6.99 7.01
CA ARG A 29 25.47 6.90 8.11
C ARG A 29 26.90 7.26 7.68
N ARG A 30 27.05 7.94 6.56
CA ARG A 30 28.36 8.20 5.93
C ARG A 30 29.39 8.79 6.90
N ASP A 31 29.00 9.80 7.65
CA ASP A 31 29.90 10.49 8.58
C ASP A 31 30.21 9.64 9.82
N GLU A 32 29.24 8.88 10.33
CA GLU A 32 29.41 7.92 11.43
C GLU A 32 30.36 6.78 11.08
N LEU A 33 30.19 6.24 9.86
CA LEU A 33 30.98 5.10 9.37
C LEU A 33 32.26 5.51 8.64
N HIS A 34 32.54 6.82 8.57
CA HIS A 34 33.67 7.41 7.84
C HIS A 34 33.76 6.94 6.37
N VAL A 35 32.61 6.83 5.70
CA VAL A 35 32.55 6.40 4.30
C VAL A 35 33.00 7.55 3.39
N GLU A 36 34.14 7.40 2.75
CA GLU A 36 34.64 8.35 1.77
C GLU A 36 33.95 8.17 0.42
N ARG A 37 33.90 6.91 -0.04
CA ARG A 37 33.38 6.55 -1.36
C ARG A 37 32.72 5.17 -1.34
N VAL A 38 31.69 5.01 -2.16
CA VAL A 38 31.07 3.72 -2.47
C VAL A 38 31.18 3.45 -3.97
N LEU A 39 31.84 2.38 -4.33
CA LEU A 39 31.88 1.87 -5.69
C LEU A 39 30.73 0.87 -5.85
N VAL A 40 29.97 0.99 -6.94
CA VAL A 40 28.87 0.09 -7.24
C VAL A 40 29.12 -0.59 -8.58
N LEU A 41 29.25 -1.92 -8.56
CA LEU A 41 29.46 -2.71 -9.79
C LEU A 41 28.13 -3.06 -10.42
N ILE A 42 27.86 -2.52 -11.61
CA ILE A 42 26.62 -2.68 -12.35
C ILE A 42 26.95 -3.11 -13.77
N ARG A 43 26.29 -4.18 -14.23
CA ARG A 43 26.41 -4.66 -15.60
C ARG A 43 25.52 -3.84 -16.54
N ALA A 44 26.05 -3.43 -17.68
CA ALA A 44 25.24 -2.93 -18.78
C ALA A 44 24.17 -3.98 -19.20
N LYS A 45 23.01 -3.54 -19.65
CA LYS A 45 21.94 -4.45 -20.06
C LYS A 45 21.37 -4.03 -21.40
N ARG A 46 21.56 -4.88 -22.42
CA ARG A 46 21.26 -4.54 -23.80
C ARG A 46 21.94 -3.21 -24.17
N ASP A 47 21.20 -2.21 -24.63
CA ASP A 47 21.69 -0.91 -25.05
C ASP A 47 21.74 0.13 -23.90
N THR A 48 21.54 -0.28 -22.64
CA THR A 48 21.53 0.62 -21.49
C THR A 48 22.85 0.50 -20.71
N PRO A 49 23.70 1.54 -20.71
CA PRO A 49 24.97 1.57 -19.96
C PRO A 49 24.76 1.45 -18.44
N ALA A 50 25.80 1.04 -17.71
CA ALA A 50 25.77 0.89 -16.25
C ALA A 50 25.36 2.20 -15.53
N HIS A 51 25.86 3.34 -15.95
CA HIS A 51 25.53 4.65 -15.39
C HIS A 51 24.04 5.00 -15.55
N ASP A 52 23.46 4.74 -16.71
CA ASP A 52 22.04 5.03 -16.96
C ASP A 52 21.16 4.07 -16.15
N ARG A 53 21.57 2.82 -16.01
CA ARG A 53 20.92 1.86 -15.11
C ARG A 53 21.00 2.30 -13.65
N PHE A 54 22.15 2.81 -13.20
CA PHE A 54 22.25 3.36 -11.84
C PHE A 54 21.25 4.51 -11.64
N ARG A 55 21.20 5.46 -12.58
CA ARG A 55 20.26 6.58 -12.49
C ARG A 55 18.79 6.14 -12.49
N ALA A 56 18.45 5.21 -13.38
CA ALA A 56 17.05 4.77 -13.54
C ALA A 56 16.58 3.78 -12.47
N ASP A 57 17.40 2.75 -12.17
CA ASP A 57 17.02 1.61 -11.35
C ASP A 57 17.37 1.81 -9.86
N VAL A 58 18.32 2.72 -9.54
CA VAL A 58 18.83 2.92 -8.18
C VAL A 58 18.55 4.32 -7.69
N ALA A 59 19.17 5.35 -8.25
CA ALA A 59 19.17 6.71 -7.68
C ALA A 59 17.76 7.32 -7.55
N ARG A 60 16.80 6.91 -8.40
CA ARG A 60 15.40 7.36 -8.35
C ARG A 60 14.52 6.55 -7.40
N ALA A 61 15.05 5.52 -6.75
CA ALA A 61 14.24 4.73 -5.84
C ALA A 61 13.87 5.55 -4.60
N ALA A 62 12.63 5.39 -4.12
CA ALA A 62 12.09 6.18 -3.02
C ALA A 62 12.87 6.00 -1.70
N CYS A 63 13.61 4.90 -1.54
CA CYS A 63 14.45 4.71 -0.35
C CYS A 63 15.52 5.80 -0.15
N PHE A 64 15.93 6.47 -1.20
CA PHE A 64 16.93 7.55 -1.12
C PHE A 64 16.33 8.95 -0.92
N ALA A 65 15.00 9.06 -0.84
CA ALA A 65 14.31 10.36 -0.81
C ALA A 65 14.67 11.23 0.42
N ALA A 66 15.12 10.63 1.52
CA ALA A 66 15.54 11.34 2.73
C ALA A 66 17.02 11.75 2.73
N LEU A 67 17.81 11.30 1.75
CA LEU A 67 19.21 11.68 1.63
C LEU A 67 19.37 13.10 1.04
N PRO A 68 20.49 13.80 1.31
CA PRO A 68 20.83 15.04 0.62
C PRO A 68 20.79 14.88 -0.91
N THR A 69 20.38 15.91 -1.63
CA THR A 69 20.19 15.83 -3.09
C THR A 69 21.45 15.47 -3.87
N ASP A 70 22.62 15.73 -3.30
CA ASP A 70 23.95 15.50 -3.87
C ASP A 70 24.63 14.19 -3.39
N TRP A 71 23.91 13.33 -2.70
CA TRP A 71 24.47 12.09 -2.14
C TRP A 71 25.20 11.23 -3.16
N THR A 72 24.79 11.27 -4.44
CA THR A 72 25.41 10.49 -5.52
C THR A 72 26.85 10.87 -5.83
N ARG A 73 27.31 12.03 -5.39
CA ARG A 73 28.73 12.46 -5.57
C ARG A 73 29.73 11.53 -4.87
N HIS A 74 29.26 10.80 -3.85
CA HIS A 74 30.06 9.81 -3.10
C HIS A 74 29.99 8.40 -3.69
N VAL A 75 29.27 8.24 -4.81
CA VAL A 75 29.08 6.95 -5.48
C VAL A 75 29.80 6.95 -6.83
N THR A 76 30.63 5.94 -7.05
CA THR A 76 31.27 5.69 -8.33
C THR A 76 30.66 4.44 -8.95
N VAL A 77 30.14 4.53 -10.16
CA VAL A 77 29.59 3.41 -10.90
C VAL A 77 30.70 2.76 -11.72
N LEU A 78 30.94 1.47 -11.49
CA LEU A 78 31.81 0.64 -12.27
C LEU A 78 30.98 -0.17 -13.28
N ASP A 79 31.31 -0.04 -14.57
CA ASP A 79 30.69 -0.90 -15.60
C ASP A 79 31.44 -2.22 -15.66
N GLY A 80 30.82 -3.29 -15.16
CA GLY A 80 31.46 -4.59 -15.06
C GLY A 80 30.47 -5.75 -15.00
N ASP A 81 30.94 -6.94 -15.38
CA ASP A 81 30.15 -8.18 -15.36
C ASP A 81 30.83 -9.26 -14.49
N LEU A 82 30.19 -9.62 -13.40
CA LEU A 82 30.64 -10.68 -12.50
C LEU A 82 30.76 -12.06 -13.19
N SER A 83 30.12 -12.25 -14.34
CA SER A 83 30.25 -13.52 -15.10
C SER A 83 31.61 -13.65 -15.83
N ALA A 84 32.31 -12.55 -16.03
CA ALA A 84 33.66 -12.54 -16.59
C ALA A 84 34.73 -12.73 -15.50
N PRO A 85 35.78 -13.54 -15.72
CA PRO A 85 36.82 -13.80 -14.73
C PRO A 85 37.55 -12.53 -14.25
N ASP A 86 37.68 -11.53 -15.11
CA ASP A 86 38.31 -10.25 -14.85
C ASP A 86 37.28 -9.14 -14.51
N LEU A 87 36.01 -9.52 -14.29
CA LEU A 87 34.85 -8.64 -14.08
C LEU A 87 34.57 -7.73 -15.28
N ALA A 88 35.17 -7.90 -16.42
CA ALA A 88 35.09 -7.06 -17.61
C ALA A 88 35.32 -5.57 -17.31
N LEU A 89 36.14 -5.24 -16.31
CA LEU A 89 36.43 -3.86 -15.91
C LEU A 89 37.42 -3.19 -16.85
N SER A 90 37.19 -1.92 -17.16
CA SER A 90 38.19 -1.05 -17.81
C SER A 90 39.46 -0.94 -16.95
N ALA A 91 40.59 -0.56 -17.54
CA ALA A 91 41.84 -0.34 -16.80
C ALA A 91 41.66 0.72 -15.68
N THR A 92 40.90 1.78 -15.95
CA THR A 92 40.60 2.85 -14.97
C THR A 92 39.74 2.33 -13.82
N ASP A 93 38.66 1.57 -14.14
CA ASP A 93 37.77 1.00 -13.12
C ASP A 93 38.51 -0.02 -12.24
N ARG A 94 39.37 -0.83 -12.85
CA ARG A 94 40.23 -1.78 -12.13
C ARG A 94 41.18 -1.07 -11.19
N ALA A 95 41.82 0.03 -11.63
CA ALA A 95 42.70 0.83 -10.76
C ALA A 95 41.95 1.40 -9.55
N SER A 96 40.66 1.71 -9.70
CA SER A 96 39.82 2.20 -8.59
C SER A 96 39.63 1.18 -7.46
N LEU A 97 39.85 -0.12 -7.71
CA LEU A 97 39.75 -1.16 -6.70
C LEU A 97 40.89 -1.10 -5.67
N ALA A 98 42.01 -0.49 -5.98
CA ALA A 98 43.19 -0.45 -5.08
C ALA A 98 42.88 0.22 -3.72
N GLY A 99 41.94 1.17 -3.68
CA GLY A 99 41.53 1.87 -2.46
C GLY A 99 40.39 1.20 -1.69
N VAL A 100 39.85 0.08 -2.16
CA VAL A 100 38.69 -0.58 -1.53
C VAL A 100 39.09 -1.23 -0.21
N THR A 101 38.40 -0.84 0.86
CA THR A 101 38.59 -1.40 2.20
C THR A 101 37.56 -2.47 2.56
N HIS A 102 36.34 -2.38 2.03
CA HIS A 102 35.25 -3.29 2.34
C HIS A 102 34.51 -3.71 1.06
N ILE A 103 34.24 -4.98 0.91
CA ILE A 103 33.44 -5.52 -0.21
C ILE A 103 32.17 -6.14 0.36
N VAL A 104 31.00 -5.79 -0.18
CA VAL A 104 29.74 -6.46 0.10
C VAL A 104 29.20 -7.10 -1.19
N HIS A 105 29.22 -8.42 -1.20
CA HIS A 105 28.75 -9.20 -2.34
C HIS A 105 27.34 -9.71 -2.10
N SER A 106 26.35 -8.99 -2.63
CA SER A 106 24.92 -9.35 -2.54
C SER A 106 24.28 -9.71 -3.89
N ALA A 107 25.06 -9.63 -4.98
CA ALA A 107 24.60 -10.05 -6.29
C ALA A 107 24.45 -11.57 -6.35
N ALA A 108 23.25 -12.07 -6.63
CA ALA A 108 22.95 -13.48 -6.78
C ALA A 108 21.67 -13.68 -7.60
N SER A 109 21.50 -14.86 -8.19
CA SER A 109 20.20 -15.32 -8.67
C SER A 109 19.43 -15.95 -7.51
N VAL A 110 18.21 -15.49 -7.27
CA VAL A 110 17.31 -16.03 -6.24
C VAL A 110 16.22 -16.96 -6.82
N SER A 111 16.39 -17.42 -8.06
CA SER A 111 15.47 -18.39 -8.68
C SER A 111 15.72 -19.79 -8.11
N PHE A 112 14.63 -20.49 -7.74
CA PHE A 112 14.70 -21.84 -7.16
C PHE A 112 14.64 -22.96 -8.21
N ASP A 113 14.19 -22.61 -9.42
CA ASP A 113 13.85 -23.52 -10.53
C ASP A 113 14.85 -23.47 -11.70
N ARG A 114 15.94 -22.72 -11.56
CA ARG A 114 16.99 -22.71 -12.57
C ARG A 114 17.75 -24.04 -12.59
N PRO A 115 18.14 -24.53 -13.77
CA PRO A 115 19.08 -25.64 -13.84
C PRO A 115 20.33 -25.37 -12.98
N VAL A 116 20.84 -26.38 -12.29
CA VAL A 116 21.97 -26.24 -11.34
C VAL A 116 23.21 -25.63 -11.98
N ALA A 117 23.49 -25.93 -13.23
CA ALA A 117 24.61 -25.34 -13.95
C ALA A 117 24.47 -23.85 -14.19
N GLU A 118 23.24 -23.36 -14.44
CA GLU A 118 22.98 -21.93 -14.56
C GLU A 118 23.00 -21.22 -13.20
N ALA A 119 22.47 -21.89 -12.16
CA ALA A 119 22.50 -21.38 -10.80
C ALA A 119 23.96 -21.31 -10.28
N ALA A 120 24.79 -22.26 -10.59
CA ALA A 120 26.21 -22.27 -10.25
C ALA A 120 26.98 -21.13 -10.95
N ARG A 121 26.75 -20.92 -12.24
CA ARG A 121 27.32 -19.77 -12.94
C ARG A 121 26.94 -18.45 -12.27
N ALA A 122 25.67 -18.28 -11.88
CA ALA A 122 25.19 -17.05 -11.30
C ALA A 122 25.57 -16.83 -9.82
N ASN A 123 25.77 -17.89 -9.02
CA ASN A 123 25.96 -17.78 -7.58
C ASN A 123 27.35 -18.24 -7.11
N ILE A 124 28.01 -19.19 -7.81
CA ILE A 124 29.32 -19.71 -7.43
C ILE A 124 30.41 -19.00 -8.24
N HIS A 125 30.40 -19.13 -9.57
CA HIS A 125 31.46 -18.57 -10.40
C HIS A 125 31.56 -17.04 -10.26
N THR A 126 30.44 -16.30 -10.25
CA THR A 126 30.46 -14.87 -10.02
C THR A 126 31.06 -14.47 -8.67
N SER A 127 30.84 -15.27 -7.62
CA SER A 127 31.41 -15.03 -6.29
C SER A 127 32.92 -15.30 -6.28
N LEU A 128 33.38 -16.34 -6.99
CA LEU A 128 34.80 -16.67 -7.10
C LEU A 128 35.56 -15.65 -7.96
N HIS A 129 34.95 -15.13 -9.04
CA HIS A 129 35.55 -14.07 -9.84
C HIS A 129 35.72 -12.77 -9.02
N LEU A 130 34.71 -12.39 -8.22
CA LEU A 130 34.86 -11.24 -7.35
C LEU A 130 35.89 -11.48 -6.24
N LEU A 131 35.98 -12.68 -5.67
CA LEU A 131 36.98 -13.01 -4.69
C LEU A 131 38.39 -12.92 -5.28
N ALA A 132 38.57 -13.40 -6.52
CA ALA A 132 39.86 -13.27 -7.25
C ALA A 132 40.23 -11.82 -7.49
N ALA A 133 39.28 -10.98 -7.92
CA ALA A 133 39.48 -9.55 -8.09
C ALA A 133 39.80 -8.83 -6.76
N ALA A 134 39.20 -9.27 -5.65
CA ALA A 134 39.46 -8.73 -4.32
C ALA A 134 40.92 -8.86 -3.85
N ARG A 135 41.69 -9.81 -4.40
CA ARG A 135 43.13 -9.94 -4.15
C ARG A 135 43.94 -8.74 -4.67
N ALA A 136 43.39 -8.00 -5.63
CA ALA A 136 44.01 -6.79 -6.14
C ALA A 136 43.69 -5.54 -5.28
N CYS A 137 43.00 -5.71 -4.13
CA CYS A 137 42.69 -4.67 -3.20
C CYS A 137 43.60 -4.68 -1.97
N PRO A 138 44.77 -4.05 -1.99
CA PRO A 138 45.76 -4.13 -0.90
C PRO A 138 45.26 -3.52 0.41
N ALA A 139 44.26 -2.63 0.35
CA ALA A 139 43.66 -2.00 1.51
C ALA A 139 42.47 -2.77 2.08
N LEU A 140 42.17 -3.98 1.55
CA LEU A 140 40.95 -4.70 1.93
C LEU A 140 40.99 -5.20 3.38
N GLU A 141 40.09 -4.73 4.18
CA GLU A 141 39.92 -5.11 5.59
C GLU A 141 38.91 -6.25 5.76
N ARG A 142 37.86 -6.30 4.91
CA ARG A 142 36.81 -7.31 5.01
C ARG A 142 36.08 -7.56 3.69
N PHE A 143 35.89 -8.84 3.36
CA PHE A 143 34.99 -9.30 2.31
C PHE A 143 33.72 -9.88 2.97
N VAL A 144 32.54 -9.31 2.70
CA VAL A 144 31.26 -9.80 3.20
C VAL A 144 30.48 -10.46 2.08
N TYR A 145 30.19 -11.75 2.24
CA TYR A 145 29.37 -12.53 1.35
C TYR A 145 27.96 -12.67 1.90
N VAL A 146 26.95 -12.23 1.14
CA VAL A 146 25.54 -12.41 1.51
C VAL A 146 25.05 -13.75 0.99
N SER A 147 24.84 -14.70 1.91
CA SER A 147 24.33 -16.03 1.66
C SER A 147 22.84 -16.13 1.98
N THR A 148 22.38 -17.23 2.52
CA THR A 148 21.03 -17.46 3.04
C THR A 148 21.07 -18.39 4.26
N ALA A 149 20.16 -18.21 5.21
CA ALA A 149 20.03 -19.13 6.36
C ALA A 149 19.59 -20.55 5.90
N TYR A 150 18.99 -20.64 4.73
CA TYR A 150 18.48 -21.88 4.17
C TYR A 150 19.54 -22.73 3.44
N VAL A 151 20.82 -22.40 3.54
CA VAL A 151 21.91 -23.29 3.10
C VAL A 151 21.95 -24.60 3.88
N THR A 152 21.38 -24.62 5.09
CA THR A 152 21.21 -25.85 5.88
C THR A 152 19.91 -26.52 5.48
N PRO A 153 19.93 -27.71 4.86
CA PRO A 153 18.72 -28.51 4.69
C PRO A 153 18.01 -28.68 6.04
N HIS A 154 16.69 -28.78 6.04
CA HIS A 154 15.93 -28.85 7.28
C HIS A 154 16.34 -30.08 8.12
N PRO A 155 16.97 -29.90 9.30
CA PRO A 155 17.57 -31.01 10.04
C PRO A 155 16.56 -31.83 10.86
N GLY A 156 15.29 -31.44 10.83
CA GLY A 156 14.24 -31.97 11.68
C GLY A 156 13.66 -30.93 12.63
N ALA A 157 12.48 -31.23 13.20
CA ALA A 157 11.81 -30.30 14.11
C ALA A 157 12.66 -30.07 15.37
N ARG A 158 12.83 -28.80 15.76
CA ARG A 158 13.53 -28.36 16.97
C ARG A 158 15.04 -28.67 17.02
N VAL A 159 15.66 -29.00 15.88
CA VAL A 159 17.13 -29.12 15.81
C VAL A 159 17.70 -27.73 15.54
N PRO A 160 18.58 -27.20 16.44
CA PRO A 160 19.17 -25.88 16.27
C PRO A 160 20.08 -25.81 15.05
N ILE A 161 19.94 -24.75 14.26
CA ILE A 161 20.82 -24.43 13.14
C ILE A 161 21.76 -23.32 13.59
N THR A 162 23.06 -23.66 13.67
CA THR A 162 24.10 -22.77 14.20
C THR A 162 24.88 -22.07 13.07
N GLU A 163 25.69 -21.08 13.45
CA GLU A 163 26.56 -20.29 12.57
C GLU A 163 27.84 -21.04 12.21
N SER A 164 27.71 -22.21 11.59
CA SER A 164 28.81 -23.07 11.13
C SER A 164 28.63 -23.45 9.66
N LEU A 165 29.71 -23.85 8.99
CA LEU A 165 29.60 -24.43 7.64
C LEU A 165 28.78 -25.73 7.69
N VAL A 166 27.91 -25.88 6.69
CA VAL A 166 27.07 -27.07 6.56
C VAL A 166 27.94 -28.26 6.09
N PRO A 167 27.88 -29.40 6.76
CA PRO A 167 28.61 -30.58 6.27
C PRO A 167 28.16 -30.98 4.86
N LEU A 168 29.09 -31.22 3.97
CA LEU A 168 28.86 -31.70 2.60
C LEU A 168 29.23 -33.18 2.46
N PRO A 169 28.54 -33.94 1.60
CA PRO A 169 28.83 -35.36 1.37
C PRO A 169 30.13 -35.59 0.59
N ALA A 170 30.67 -34.56 -0.08
CA ALA A 170 31.94 -34.54 -0.80
C ALA A 170 32.55 -33.13 -0.78
N PRO A 171 33.83 -32.93 -1.06
CA PRO A 171 34.44 -31.62 -1.18
C PRO A 171 33.67 -30.71 -2.13
N ALA A 172 33.51 -29.42 -1.77
CA ALA A 172 32.76 -28.47 -2.59
C ALA A 172 33.31 -28.30 -4.01
N ALA A 173 34.63 -28.40 -4.17
CA ALA A 173 35.27 -28.35 -5.46
C ALA A 173 34.90 -29.55 -6.36
N GLU A 174 34.78 -30.76 -5.79
CA GLU A 174 34.32 -31.95 -6.51
C GLU A 174 32.85 -31.82 -6.92
N LEU A 175 31.99 -31.37 -6.02
CA LEU A 175 30.55 -31.14 -6.33
C LEU A 175 30.40 -30.08 -7.43
N LEU A 176 31.21 -29.00 -7.41
CA LEU A 176 31.24 -28.04 -8.48
C LEU A 176 31.68 -28.62 -9.80
N ALA A 177 32.75 -29.45 -9.80
CA ALA A 177 33.21 -30.14 -11.02
C ALA A 177 32.13 -31.07 -11.61
N ARG A 178 31.37 -31.76 -10.77
CA ARG A 178 30.21 -32.56 -11.22
C ARG A 178 29.12 -31.70 -11.85
N ILE A 179 28.83 -30.50 -11.28
CA ILE A 179 27.87 -29.55 -11.86
C ILE A 179 28.36 -29.08 -13.23
N ASP A 180 29.62 -28.66 -13.32
CA ASP A 180 30.22 -28.18 -14.57
C ASP A 180 30.32 -29.30 -15.63
N GLY A 181 30.45 -30.57 -15.17
CA GLY A 181 30.42 -31.79 -16.01
C GLY A 181 29.00 -32.23 -16.42
N GLY A 182 27.95 -31.49 -16.07
CA GLY A 182 26.56 -31.74 -16.49
C GLY A 182 25.80 -32.77 -15.65
N ALA A 183 26.15 -32.95 -14.38
CA ALA A 183 25.38 -33.81 -13.48
C ALA A 183 23.92 -33.33 -13.33
N SER A 184 23.02 -34.28 -13.12
CA SER A 184 21.57 -34.02 -13.00
C SER A 184 21.25 -33.25 -11.73
N ASP A 185 20.34 -32.25 -11.85
CA ASP A 185 19.79 -31.49 -10.71
C ASP A 185 19.21 -32.43 -9.64
N THR A 186 18.41 -33.40 -10.07
CA THR A 186 17.75 -34.37 -9.17
C THR A 186 18.77 -35.21 -8.38
N GLU A 187 19.82 -35.65 -9.03
CA GLU A 187 20.91 -36.43 -8.39
C GLU A 187 21.65 -35.61 -7.34
N LEU A 188 22.04 -34.39 -7.70
CA LEU A 188 22.78 -33.49 -6.81
C LEU A 188 21.95 -33.03 -5.61
N LEU A 189 20.69 -32.72 -5.81
CA LEU A 189 19.77 -32.33 -4.74
C LEU A 189 19.49 -33.50 -3.80
N ALA A 190 19.30 -34.72 -4.33
CA ALA A 190 19.14 -35.92 -3.53
C ALA A 190 20.38 -36.24 -2.71
N LEU A 191 21.59 -36.14 -3.32
CA LEU A 191 22.86 -36.39 -2.67
C LEU A 191 23.12 -35.41 -1.51
N THR A 192 22.79 -34.14 -1.70
CA THR A 192 23.13 -33.09 -0.74
C THR A 192 21.98 -32.73 0.21
N GLY A 193 20.77 -33.26 -0.02
CA GLY A 193 19.58 -33.00 0.78
C GLY A 193 18.99 -31.59 0.61
N HIS A 194 19.48 -30.80 -0.33
CA HIS A 194 18.96 -29.45 -0.56
C HIS A 194 17.60 -29.46 -1.30
N PRO A 195 16.67 -28.56 -0.94
CA PRO A 195 15.35 -28.52 -1.55
C PRO A 195 15.33 -27.95 -2.97
N ASN A 196 16.36 -27.22 -3.37
CA ASN A 196 16.45 -26.55 -4.66
C ASN A 196 17.89 -26.15 -5.00
N THR A 197 18.11 -25.79 -6.25
CA THR A 197 19.43 -25.43 -6.80
C THR A 197 19.98 -24.13 -6.21
N TYR A 198 19.13 -23.19 -5.78
CA TYR A 198 19.54 -21.95 -5.12
C TYR A 198 20.25 -22.23 -3.79
N THR A 199 19.62 -22.99 -2.90
CA THR A 199 20.20 -23.29 -1.57
C THR A 199 21.46 -24.12 -1.69
N LEU A 200 21.51 -25.06 -2.62
CA LEU A 200 22.69 -25.84 -2.92
C LEU A 200 23.87 -24.96 -3.40
N THR A 201 23.62 -24.12 -4.41
CA THR A 201 24.70 -23.28 -4.97
C THR A 201 25.18 -22.22 -3.98
N LYS A 202 24.32 -21.71 -3.10
CA LYS A 202 24.73 -20.82 -2.02
C LYS A 202 25.58 -21.54 -0.98
N CYS A 203 25.21 -22.77 -0.62
CA CYS A 203 26.00 -23.61 0.28
C CYS A 203 27.41 -23.90 -0.29
N LEU A 204 27.50 -24.34 -1.54
CA LEU A 204 28.79 -24.61 -2.20
C LEU A 204 29.65 -23.34 -2.32
N ALA A 205 29.02 -22.19 -2.61
CA ALA A 205 29.74 -20.92 -2.67
C ALA A 205 30.39 -20.54 -1.34
N GLU A 206 29.72 -20.78 -0.19
CA GLU A 206 30.32 -20.54 1.13
C GLU A 206 31.60 -21.35 1.34
N HIS A 207 31.55 -22.66 1.08
CA HIS A 207 32.72 -23.56 1.19
C HIS A 207 33.88 -23.12 0.29
N LEU A 208 33.60 -22.86 -0.98
CA LEU A 208 34.59 -22.46 -1.94
C LEU A 208 35.21 -21.09 -1.65
N LEU A 209 34.42 -20.15 -1.12
CA LEU A 209 34.93 -18.87 -0.68
C LEU A 209 35.86 -19.02 0.54
N VAL A 210 35.49 -19.83 1.52
CA VAL A 210 36.34 -20.14 2.70
C VAL A 210 37.63 -20.84 2.27
N GLU A 211 37.55 -21.81 1.37
CA GLU A 211 38.69 -22.54 0.85
C GLU A 211 39.66 -21.64 0.07
N ARG A 212 39.10 -20.75 -0.79
CA ARG A 212 39.90 -19.99 -1.76
C ARG A 212 40.22 -18.55 -1.32
N ARG A 213 39.80 -18.10 -0.11
CA ARG A 213 40.08 -16.73 0.35
C ARG A 213 41.54 -16.38 0.58
N GLY A 214 42.42 -17.40 0.82
CA GLY A 214 43.80 -17.18 1.31
C GLY A 214 43.76 -16.54 2.72
N ASP A 215 44.50 -15.44 2.92
CA ASP A 215 44.54 -14.69 4.18
C ASP A 215 43.43 -13.58 4.27
N MET A 216 42.63 -13.43 3.22
CA MET A 216 41.59 -12.40 3.18
C MET A 216 40.50 -12.62 4.26
N PRO A 217 40.23 -11.64 5.11
CA PRO A 217 39.16 -11.73 6.10
C PRO A 217 37.78 -11.82 5.43
N LEU A 218 37.02 -12.88 5.76
CA LEU A 218 35.74 -13.21 5.16
C LEU A 218 34.63 -13.27 6.20
N SER A 219 33.55 -12.54 5.98
CA SER A 219 32.31 -12.69 6.74
C SER A 219 31.19 -13.21 5.85
N ILE A 220 30.50 -14.23 6.30
CA ILE A 220 29.33 -14.81 5.62
C ILE A 220 28.09 -14.42 6.41
N VAL A 221 27.21 -13.64 5.79
CA VAL A 221 25.94 -13.24 6.41
C VAL A 221 24.80 -14.05 5.78
N ARG A 222 24.02 -14.73 6.60
CA ARG A 222 22.94 -15.63 6.22
C ARG A 222 21.57 -15.06 6.60
N PRO A 223 20.92 -14.25 5.76
CA PRO A 223 19.57 -13.83 6.01
C PRO A 223 18.57 -14.96 5.84
N SER A 224 17.48 -14.92 6.63
CA SER A 224 16.27 -15.69 6.35
C SER A 224 15.45 -15.05 5.22
N ILE A 225 14.12 -15.08 5.27
CA ILE A 225 13.28 -14.46 4.24
C ILE A 225 13.30 -12.94 4.45
N ILE A 226 14.06 -12.24 3.60
CA ILE A 226 14.12 -10.77 3.64
C ILE A 226 12.79 -10.17 3.19
N SER A 227 12.24 -9.28 4.01
CA SER A 227 10.99 -8.62 3.73
C SER A 227 11.08 -7.10 3.93
N ALA A 228 9.96 -6.38 3.89
CA ALA A 228 9.92 -4.93 3.95
C ALA A 228 10.70 -4.35 5.14
N ALA A 229 11.20 -3.14 5.01
CA ALA A 229 11.86 -2.43 6.09
C ALA A 229 10.92 -2.25 7.31
N SER A 230 11.45 -2.46 8.51
CA SER A 230 10.69 -2.21 9.74
C SER A 230 10.69 -0.74 10.13
N ALA A 231 11.80 -0.04 9.91
CA ALA A 231 12.01 1.35 10.27
C ALA A 231 12.76 2.16 9.22
N LEU A 232 13.83 1.61 8.62
CA LEU A 232 14.73 2.35 7.73
C LEU A 232 14.84 1.71 6.33
N PRO A 233 14.88 2.53 5.25
CA PRO A 233 14.82 4.00 5.22
C PRO A 233 13.51 4.62 5.71
N PHE A 234 12.42 3.88 5.62
CA PHE A 234 11.11 4.16 6.23
C PHE A 234 10.29 2.86 6.34
N PRO A 235 9.34 2.78 7.29
CA PRO A 235 8.55 1.58 7.50
C PRO A 235 7.81 1.14 6.23
N GLY A 236 7.91 -0.15 5.91
CA GLY A 236 7.24 -0.76 4.77
C GLY A 236 7.98 -0.64 3.43
N TRP A 237 9.18 -0.06 3.37
CA TRP A 237 9.92 -0.01 2.11
C TRP A 237 10.17 -1.42 1.55
N ILE A 238 9.71 -1.65 0.33
CA ILE A 238 9.91 -2.88 -0.44
C ILE A 238 9.78 -2.58 -1.94
N ASP A 239 10.69 -3.11 -2.76
CA ASP A 239 10.64 -3.01 -4.21
C ASP A 239 10.82 -4.37 -4.93
N SER A 240 10.72 -5.44 -4.16
CA SER A 240 10.83 -6.82 -4.66
C SER A 240 9.53 -7.59 -4.50
N THR A 241 9.15 -8.29 -5.57
CA THR A 241 8.04 -9.26 -5.53
C THR A 241 8.52 -10.69 -5.25
N ALA A 242 9.78 -10.90 -4.87
CA ALA A 242 10.30 -12.22 -4.56
C ALA A 242 9.84 -12.71 -3.18
N GLY A 243 9.84 -14.02 -2.98
CA GLY A 243 9.56 -14.66 -1.71
C GLY A 243 8.22 -14.24 -1.10
N PHE A 244 8.23 -13.81 0.17
CA PHE A 244 7.04 -13.43 0.92
C PHE A 244 6.26 -12.26 0.29
N GLY A 245 6.93 -11.36 -0.44
CA GLY A 245 6.28 -10.27 -1.15
C GLY A 245 5.30 -10.74 -2.22
N ALA A 246 5.66 -11.77 -3.01
CA ALA A 246 4.75 -12.37 -3.99
C ALA A 246 3.53 -13.02 -3.31
N PHE A 247 3.77 -13.70 -2.21
CA PHE A 247 2.74 -14.36 -1.42
C PHE A 247 1.71 -13.36 -0.90
N VAL A 248 2.17 -12.30 -0.21
CA VAL A 248 1.32 -11.23 0.30
C VAL A 248 0.55 -10.53 -0.83
N MET A 249 1.22 -10.26 -1.95
CA MET A 249 0.61 -9.59 -3.09
C MET A 249 -0.51 -10.45 -3.71
N LEU A 250 -0.27 -11.73 -3.99
CA LEU A 250 -1.26 -12.60 -4.62
C LEU A 250 -2.42 -12.91 -3.71
N LEU A 251 -2.17 -13.11 -2.42
CA LEU A 251 -3.21 -13.28 -1.43
C LEU A 251 -4.04 -12.00 -1.29
N GLY A 252 -3.38 -10.87 -1.08
CA GLY A 252 -4.04 -9.56 -0.95
C GLY A 252 -4.85 -9.18 -2.19
N LEU A 253 -4.42 -9.58 -3.39
CA LEU A 253 -5.17 -9.42 -4.63
C LEU A 253 -6.33 -10.43 -4.77
N GLY A 254 -6.48 -11.39 -3.85
CA GLY A 254 -7.49 -12.44 -3.91
C GLY A 254 -7.27 -13.45 -5.04
N HIS A 255 -6.03 -13.57 -5.50
CA HIS A 255 -5.64 -14.56 -6.51
C HIS A 255 -5.16 -15.87 -5.91
N LEU A 256 -4.48 -15.84 -4.77
CA LEU A 256 -4.03 -17.01 -4.04
C LEU A 256 -5.07 -17.40 -2.99
N ARG A 257 -5.68 -18.59 -3.12
CA ARG A 257 -6.77 -19.07 -2.24
C ARG A 257 -6.59 -20.48 -1.73
N ALA A 258 -5.65 -21.22 -2.28
CA ALA A 258 -5.30 -22.54 -1.82
C ALA A 258 -3.78 -22.65 -1.74
N VAL A 259 -3.27 -23.09 -0.59
CA VAL A 259 -1.84 -23.26 -0.33
C VAL A 259 -1.61 -24.51 0.49
N VAL A 260 -0.55 -25.22 0.14
CA VAL A 260 -0.01 -26.29 0.97
C VAL A 260 0.84 -25.66 2.08
N GLY A 261 0.48 -25.89 3.34
CA GLY A 261 1.22 -25.35 4.49
C GLY A 261 0.65 -25.83 5.81
N ASP A 262 1.47 -25.79 6.84
CA ASP A 262 1.04 -25.99 8.23
C ASP A 262 0.75 -24.62 8.86
N PRO A 263 -0.48 -24.34 9.32
CA PRO A 263 -0.81 -23.08 9.99
C PRO A 263 0.07 -22.77 11.21
N GLU A 264 0.57 -23.82 11.89
CA GLU A 264 1.40 -23.70 13.08
C GLU A 264 2.91 -23.55 12.78
N ALA A 265 3.33 -23.83 11.54
CA ALA A 265 4.71 -23.63 11.14
C ALA A 265 5.10 -22.14 11.26
N GLN A 266 6.32 -21.88 11.74
CA GLN A 266 6.84 -20.53 11.92
C GLN A 266 7.67 -20.10 10.71
N LEU A 267 7.32 -18.94 10.13
CA LEU A 267 7.99 -18.37 8.97
C LEU A 267 8.98 -17.30 9.42
N ASP A 268 10.27 -17.60 9.28
CA ASP A 268 11.31 -16.63 9.68
C ASP A 268 11.39 -15.48 8.67
N LEU A 269 10.80 -14.35 9.04
CA LEU A 269 10.76 -13.11 8.25
C LEU A 269 11.65 -12.07 8.91
N VAL A 270 12.66 -11.59 8.18
CA VAL A 270 13.59 -10.57 8.68
C VAL A 270 13.43 -9.28 7.88
N PRO A 271 13.30 -8.11 8.56
CA PRO A 271 13.31 -6.81 7.90
C PRO A 271 14.63 -6.54 7.18
N VAL A 272 14.56 -5.92 6.01
CA VAL A 272 15.75 -5.62 5.19
C VAL A 272 16.74 -4.70 5.90
N ASP A 273 16.27 -3.76 6.69
CA ASP A 273 17.08 -2.85 7.49
C ASP A 273 17.81 -3.57 8.64
N GLU A 274 17.25 -4.61 9.24
CA GLU A 274 17.96 -5.46 10.20
C GLU A 274 19.06 -6.29 9.49
N VAL A 275 18.82 -6.71 8.25
CA VAL A 275 19.83 -7.43 7.46
C VAL A 275 21.00 -6.52 7.10
N THR A 276 20.74 -5.28 6.66
CA THR A 276 21.83 -4.34 6.33
C THR A 276 22.65 -3.96 7.55
N GLN A 277 22.01 -3.76 8.71
CA GLN A 277 22.73 -3.56 9.98
C GLN A 277 23.64 -4.75 10.34
N ARG A 278 23.19 -5.97 10.10
CA ARG A 278 24.00 -7.19 10.31
C ARG A 278 25.19 -7.24 9.35
N ILE A 279 24.98 -6.87 8.09
CA ILE A 279 26.05 -6.81 7.09
C ILE A 279 27.09 -5.75 7.49
N THR A 280 26.63 -4.54 7.87
CA THR A 280 27.51 -3.46 8.34
C THR A 280 28.28 -3.85 9.59
N HIS A 281 27.63 -4.53 10.55
CA HIS A 281 28.30 -5.06 11.74
C HIS A 281 29.37 -6.10 11.38
N ALA A 282 29.05 -7.06 10.51
CA ALA A 282 29.98 -8.07 10.08
C ALA A 282 31.18 -7.49 9.29
N ALA A 283 30.94 -6.42 8.55
CA ALA A 283 32.00 -5.72 7.82
C ALA A 283 32.98 -4.96 8.74
N LEU A 284 32.49 -4.33 9.80
CA LEU A 284 33.28 -3.37 10.59
C LEU A 284 33.74 -3.91 11.93
N LEU A 285 33.05 -4.90 12.51
CA LEU A 285 33.27 -5.32 13.90
C LEU A 285 33.69 -6.79 14.06
N ASP A 286 33.53 -7.65 13.05
CA ASP A 286 34.02 -9.01 13.11
C ASP A 286 35.55 -9.02 13.01
N SER A 287 36.22 -9.62 13.98
CA SER A 287 37.69 -9.72 14.04
C SER A 287 38.22 -11.08 13.57
N ALA A 288 37.40 -12.11 13.54
CA ALA A 288 37.81 -13.44 13.13
C ALA A 288 38.18 -13.50 11.63
N PRO A 289 39.18 -14.30 11.23
CA PRO A 289 39.55 -14.47 9.81
C PRO A 289 38.37 -14.96 8.95
N VAL A 290 37.53 -15.83 9.52
CA VAL A 290 36.26 -16.25 8.94
C VAL A 290 35.17 -16.12 9.99
N SER A 291 34.08 -15.47 9.65
CA SER A 291 32.90 -15.42 10.51
C SER A 291 31.64 -15.77 9.72
N ILE A 292 30.73 -16.48 10.36
CA ILE A 292 29.40 -16.79 9.81
C ILE A 292 28.38 -16.16 10.74
N ARG A 293 27.43 -15.41 10.20
CA ARG A 293 26.42 -14.68 10.99
C ARG A 293 25.02 -14.90 10.44
N HIS A 294 24.11 -15.29 11.29
CA HIS A 294 22.70 -15.32 10.95
C HIS A 294 22.05 -13.91 11.05
N ALA A 295 21.33 -13.52 10.02
CA ALA A 295 20.46 -12.35 10.02
C ALA A 295 19.00 -12.82 9.94
N VAL A 296 18.48 -13.26 11.08
CA VAL A 296 17.20 -13.98 11.20
C VAL A 296 16.33 -13.38 12.32
N ALA A 297 15.03 -13.56 12.22
CA ALA A 297 14.11 -13.22 13.30
C ALA A 297 14.25 -14.20 14.48
N GLY A 298 14.48 -15.47 14.20
CA GLY A 298 14.46 -16.58 15.16
C GLY A 298 13.04 -16.95 15.60
N LEU A 299 12.87 -18.15 16.16
CA LEU A 299 11.56 -18.69 16.50
C LEU A 299 10.73 -17.77 17.41
N ALA A 300 11.36 -17.06 18.33
CA ALA A 300 10.67 -16.15 19.25
C ALA A 300 9.96 -14.97 18.55
N ARG A 301 10.41 -14.58 17.35
CA ARG A 301 9.87 -13.46 16.59
C ARG A 301 9.29 -13.86 15.22
N ALA A 302 9.41 -15.11 14.84
CA ALA A 302 8.86 -15.63 13.62
C ALA A 302 7.34 -15.82 13.75
N PRO A 303 6.51 -15.14 12.94
CA PRO A 303 5.06 -15.35 12.96
C PRO A 303 4.72 -16.75 12.45
N ARG A 304 3.60 -17.30 12.92
CA ARG A 304 3.06 -18.52 12.34
C ARG A 304 2.47 -18.26 10.96
N VAL A 305 2.51 -19.26 10.10
CA VAL A 305 1.94 -19.17 8.74
C VAL A 305 0.46 -18.78 8.79
N GLY A 306 -0.31 -19.37 9.72
CA GLY A 306 -1.71 -19.02 9.94
C GLY A 306 -1.90 -17.55 10.35
N GLU A 307 -1.05 -17.04 11.26
CA GLU A 307 -1.09 -15.65 11.71
C GLU A 307 -0.75 -14.67 10.58
N CYS A 308 0.27 -14.98 9.75
CA CYS A 308 0.58 -14.20 8.56
C CYS A 308 -0.64 -14.08 7.66
N TRP A 309 -1.32 -15.18 7.47
CA TRP A 309 -2.45 -15.30 6.61
C TRP A 309 -3.64 -14.46 7.08
N GLU A 310 -4.03 -14.66 8.35
CA GLU A 310 -5.09 -13.87 8.97
C GLU A 310 -4.83 -12.37 8.90
N GLU A 311 -3.58 -11.96 9.17
CA GLU A 311 -3.21 -10.54 9.15
C GLU A 311 -3.24 -9.96 7.74
N ILE A 312 -2.74 -10.70 6.73
CA ILE A 312 -2.82 -10.28 5.33
C ILE A 312 -4.29 -10.16 4.88
N GLU A 313 -5.12 -11.16 5.19
CA GLU A 313 -6.55 -11.10 4.89
C GLU A 313 -7.21 -9.90 5.56
N ARG A 314 -6.96 -9.71 6.86
CA ARG A 314 -7.50 -8.59 7.64
C ARG A 314 -7.09 -7.26 7.01
N TRP A 315 -5.79 -7.10 6.75
CA TRP A 315 -5.23 -5.85 6.24
C TRP A 315 -5.81 -5.49 4.86
N PHE A 316 -5.77 -6.40 3.90
CA PHE A 316 -6.26 -6.14 2.55
C PHE A 316 -7.79 -6.06 2.44
N ARG A 317 -8.54 -6.70 3.33
CA ARG A 317 -9.99 -6.48 3.43
C ARG A 317 -10.33 -5.05 3.81
N LEU A 318 -9.53 -4.45 4.68
CA LEU A 318 -9.70 -3.05 5.07
C LEU A 318 -9.33 -2.06 3.97
N HIS A 319 -8.44 -2.43 3.04
CA HIS A 319 -7.84 -1.52 2.06
C HIS A 319 -8.21 -1.79 0.60
N ARG A 320 -9.15 -2.69 0.32
CA ARG A 320 -9.54 -3.03 -1.07
C ARG A 320 -11.03 -3.22 -1.27
N LEU A 321 -11.49 -2.85 -2.49
CA LEU A 321 -12.87 -3.00 -2.92
C LEU A 321 -13.13 -4.20 -3.84
N ASP A 322 -12.18 -4.55 -4.69
CA ASP A 322 -12.39 -5.30 -5.92
C ASP A 322 -12.44 -6.83 -5.73
N ARG A 323 -11.66 -7.38 -4.82
CA ARG A 323 -11.63 -8.82 -4.57
C ARG A 323 -11.51 -9.16 -3.10
N ARG A 324 -12.01 -10.34 -2.72
CA ARG A 324 -11.84 -10.87 -1.36
C ARG A 324 -10.49 -11.56 -1.24
N PRO A 325 -9.58 -11.09 -0.42
CA PRO A 325 -8.45 -11.89 0.00
C PRO A 325 -8.96 -12.95 0.98
N THR A 326 -9.34 -14.11 0.49
CA THR A 326 -9.83 -15.22 1.32
C THR A 326 -9.11 -16.49 0.96
N ILE A 327 -8.82 -17.30 1.97
CA ILE A 327 -8.31 -18.65 1.79
C ILE A 327 -9.47 -19.61 1.74
N GLY A 328 -9.49 -20.42 0.70
CA GLY A 328 -10.34 -21.59 0.63
C GLY A 328 -9.70 -22.80 1.30
N PHE A 329 -8.36 -22.89 1.30
CA PHE A 329 -7.63 -23.99 1.88
C PHE A 329 -6.22 -23.61 2.33
N LEU A 330 -5.88 -23.92 3.57
CA LEU A 330 -4.51 -24.00 4.11
C LEU A 330 -4.37 -25.30 4.88
N GLY A 331 -3.44 -26.14 4.49
CA GLY A 331 -3.19 -27.43 5.14
C GLY A 331 -2.27 -28.31 4.32
N GLU A 332 -1.86 -29.45 4.88
CA GLU A 332 -0.90 -30.37 4.26
C GLU A 332 -1.54 -31.41 3.32
N SER A 333 -2.86 -31.59 3.39
CA SER A 333 -3.56 -32.60 2.60
C SER A 333 -3.54 -32.27 1.10
N ARG A 334 -2.75 -32.98 0.33
CA ARG A 334 -2.64 -32.82 -1.13
C ARG A 334 -3.97 -33.03 -1.86
N LEU A 335 -4.82 -33.92 -1.38
CA LEU A 335 -6.13 -34.17 -1.99
C LEU A 335 -7.07 -32.96 -1.79
N ARG A 336 -7.17 -32.49 -0.56
CA ARG A 336 -7.97 -31.28 -0.24
C ARG A 336 -7.43 -30.05 -0.95
N PHE A 337 -6.11 -29.91 -1.04
CA PHE A 337 -5.47 -28.84 -1.82
C PHE A 337 -5.88 -28.91 -3.29
N ARG A 338 -5.79 -30.07 -3.96
CA ARG A 338 -6.18 -30.23 -5.38
C ARG A 338 -7.63 -29.86 -5.62
N LEU A 339 -8.55 -30.24 -4.74
CA LEU A 339 -9.97 -29.88 -4.81
C LEU A 339 -10.16 -28.36 -4.66
N ALA A 340 -9.49 -27.75 -3.68
CA ALA A 340 -9.55 -26.32 -3.45
C ALA A 340 -8.91 -25.52 -4.59
N ASP A 341 -7.75 -25.94 -5.11
CA ASP A 341 -7.08 -25.34 -6.26
C ASP A 341 -7.96 -25.40 -7.50
N TRP A 342 -8.56 -26.56 -7.79
CA TRP A 342 -9.48 -26.70 -8.90
C TRP A 342 -10.68 -25.74 -8.77
N TRP A 343 -11.32 -25.69 -7.60
CA TRP A 343 -12.51 -24.85 -7.36
C TRP A 343 -12.22 -23.35 -7.32
N HIS A 344 -11.14 -22.95 -6.68
CA HIS A 344 -10.82 -21.55 -6.44
C HIS A 344 -9.94 -20.92 -7.52
N HIS A 345 -9.13 -21.69 -8.24
CA HIS A 345 -8.19 -21.21 -9.25
C HIS A 345 -8.53 -21.73 -10.64
N ARG A 346 -8.51 -23.06 -10.87
CA ARG A 346 -8.59 -23.65 -12.22
C ARG A 346 -9.94 -23.38 -12.89
N LEU A 347 -11.05 -23.66 -12.22
CA LEU A 347 -12.39 -23.47 -12.77
C LEU A 347 -12.67 -21.99 -13.10
N PRO A 348 -12.46 -21.00 -12.21
CA PRO A 348 -12.65 -19.60 -12.54
C PRO A 348 -11.74 -19.10 -13.68
N MET A 349 -10.49 -19.58 -13.77
CA MET A 349 -9.57 -19.23 -14.84
C MET A 349 -9.99 -19.84 -16.18
N ALA A 350 -10.47 -21.08 -16.18
CA ALA A 350 -11.02 -21.74 -17.37
C ALA A 350 -12.23 -20.97 -17.91
N LEU A 351 -13.18 -20.63 -17.04
CA LEU A 351 -14.35 -19.82 -17.42
C LEU A 351 -13.98 -18.41 -17.92
N ALA A 352 -12.98 -17.78 -17.34
CA ALA A 352 -12.48 -16.49 -17.80
C ALA A 352 -11.80 -16.58 -19.16
N SER A 353 -11.11 -17.69 -19.44
CA SER A 353 -10.40 -17.91 -20.71
C SER A 353 -11.33 -18.08 -21.92
N LEU A 354 -12.58 -18.47 -21.68
CA LEU A 354 -13.60 -18.59 -22.73
C LEU A 354 -14.15 -17.23 -23.22
N ARG A 355 -13.91 -16.15 -22.44
CA ARG A 355 -14.49 -14.82 -22.73
C ARG A 355 -13.68 -13.99 -23.72
N SER A 356 -12.35 -14.07 -23.68
CA SER A 356 -11.47 -13.37 -24.64
C SER A 356 -10.04 -13.91 -24.64
N GLY A 357 -9.32 -13.74 -25.76
CA GLY A 357 -7.91 -14.14 -25.89
C GLY A 357 -6.97 -13.38 -24.94
N VAL A 358 -7.29 -12.15 -24.57
CA VAL A 358 -6.52 -11.35 -23.59
C VAL A 358 -6.68 -11.95 -22.20
N LEU A 359 -7.90 -12.30 -21.80
CA LEU A 359 -8.16 -12.94 -20.50
C LEU A 359 -7.53 -14.33 -20.43
N ARG A 360 -7.52 -15.09 -21.52
CA ARG A 360 -6.84 -16.38 -21.60
C ARG A 360 -5.34 -16.26 -21.31
N ARG A 361 -4.63 -15.31 -21.95
CA ARG A 361 -3.19 -15.09 -21.68
C ARG A 361 -2.92 -14.65 -20.25
N ARG A 362 -3.79 -13.80 -19.68
CA ARG A 362 -3.69 -13.37 -18.27
C ARG A 362 -3.93 -14.55 -17.32
N ALA A 363 -4.91 -15.38 -17.57
CA ALA A 363 -5.22 -16.56 -16.79
C ALA A 363 -4.05 -17.57 -16.81
N GLN A 364 -3.45 -17.81 -17.99
CA GLN A 364 -2.29 -18.70 -18.13
C GLN A 364 -1.07 -18.19 -17.34
N LYS A 365 -0.76 -16.88 -17.43
CA LYS A 365 0.33 -16.28 -16.63
C LYS A 365 0.08 -16.36 -15.13
N LEU A 366 -1.16 -16.18 -14.71
CA LEU A 366 -1.52 -16.30 -13.30
C LEU A 366 -1.44 -17.77 -12.84
N ALA A 367 -1.93 -18.71 -13.64
CA ALA A 367 -1.84 -20.13 -13.35
C ALA A 367 -0.38 -20.57 -13.15
N ALA A 368 0.50 -20.22 -14.08
CA ALA A 368 1.93 -20.54 -13.97
C ALA A 368 2.56 -19.96 -12.68
N ARG A 369 2.19 -18.74 -12.28
CA ARG A 369 2.67 -18.14 -11.01
C ARG A 369 2.15 -18.87 -9.78
N LEU A 370 0.89 -19.29 -9.77
CA LEU A 370 0.30 -20.04 -8.66
C LEU A 370 0.89 -21.45 -8.56
N ASP A 371 1.14 -22.09 -9.71
CA ASP A 371 1.80 -23.40 -9.77
C ASP A 371 3.20 -23.32 -9.18
N HIS A 372 4.02 -22.36 -9.65
CA HIS A 372 5.37 -22.14 -9.13
C HIS A 372 5.39 -21.87 -7.62
N LEU A 373 4.46 -21.03 -7.12
CA LEU A 373 4.37 -20.79 -5.68
C LEU A 373 4.03 -22.06 -4.90
N ASN A 374 3.07 -22.83 -5.36
CA ASN A 374 2.65 -24.07 -4.69
C ASN A 374 3.65 -25.23 -4.84
N GLU A 375 4.63 -25.10 -5.73
CA GLU A 375 5.75 -26.02 -5.85
C GLU A 375 6.89 -25.67 -4.86
N VAL A 376 7.22 -24.37 -4.77
CA VAL A 376 8.39 -23.88 -4.03
C VAL A 376 8.09 -23.63 -2.56
N PHE A 377 6.96 -23.01 -2.26
CA PHE A 377 6.64 -22.54 -0.91
C PHE A 377 6.38 -23.62 0.14
N PRO A 378 5.86 -24.80 -0.19
CA PRO A 378 5.60 -25.84 0.81
C PRO A 378 6.80 -26.18 1.69
N TYR A 379 8.00 -26.12 1.14
CA TYR A 379 9.22 -26.36 1.92
C TYR A 379 9.35 -25.40 3.12
N PHE A 380 8.92 -24.15 2.95
CA PHE A 380 9.00 -23.10 3.98
C PHE A 380 7.73 -23.01 4.81
N THR A 381 6.57 -23.31 4.23
CA THR A 381 5.27 -23.18 4.91
C THR A 381 4.84 -24.41 5.69
N THR A 382 5.54 -25.53 5.55
CA THR A 382 5.27 -26.77 6.32
C THR A 382 6.32 -27.04 7.40
N ARG A 383 7.35 -26.18 7.54
CA ARG A 383 8.49 -26.42 8.44
C ARG A 383 8.85 -25.17 9.22
N SER A 384 9.22 -25.37 10.48
CA SER A 384 9.82 -24.32 11.31
C SER A 384 11.33 -24.56 11.42
N PHE A 385 12.14 -23.51 11.23
CA PHE A 385 13.59 -23.57 11.30
C PHE A 385 14.09 -22.90 12.59
N ASP A 386 14.80 -23.63 13.44
CA ASP A 386 15.37 -23.08 14.68
C ASP A 386 16.75 -22.45 14.42
N PHE A 387 16.76 -21.32 13.72
CA PHE A 387 18.00 -20.56 13.51
C PHE A 387 18.48 -19.92 14.80
N ARG A 388 19.74 -20.20 15.17
CA ARG A 388 20.40 -19.61 16.32
C ARG A 388 21.41 -18.57 15.86
N ALA A 389 21.26 -17.33 16.32
CA ALA A 389 22.21 -16.26 16.07
C ALA A 389 23.04 -16.00 17.31
N SER A 390 24.38 -15.97 17.20
CA SER A 390 25.29 -15.66 18.28
C SER A 390 25.15 -14.22 18.80
N LEU A 391 24.79 -13.32 17.87
CA LEU A 391 24.46 -11.92 18.17
C LEU A 391 23.02 -11.66 17.70
N PRO A 392 22.02 -11.85 18.57
CA PRO A 392 20.65 -11.60 18.18
C PRO A 392 20.47 -10.13 17.79
N LEU A 393 19.71 -9.88 16.73
CA LEU A 393 19.31 -8.54 16.37
C LEU A 393 18.42 -7.97 17.48
N ARG A 394 18.57 -6.69 17.80
CA ARG A 394 17.63 -6.02 18.72
C ARG A 394 16.25 -6.08 18.12
N PRO A 395 15.20 -6.51 18.86
CA PRO A 395 13.86 -6.59 18.32
C PRO A 395 13.37 -5.18 18.00
N THR A 396 13.25 -4.87 16.73
CA THR A 396 12.70 -3.59 16.26
C THR A 396 11.20 -3.68 15.99
N HIS A 397 10.65 -4.89 15.99
CA HIS A 397 9.26 -5.14 15.64
C HIS A 397 8.67 -6.35 16.37
N GLN A 398 7.35 -6.36 16.48
CA GLN A 398 6.57 -7.54 16.88
C GLN A 398 6.10 -8.29 15.64
N PRO A 399 5.98 -9.63 15.67
CA PRO A 399 5.68 -10.45 14.49
C PRO A 399 4.42 -10.03 13.73
N ARG A 400 3.29 -9.96 14.39
CA ARG A 400 1.99 -9.66 13.76
C ARG A 400 1.89 -8.22 13.22
N PRO A 401 2.24 -7.16 13.97
CA PRO A 401 2.33 -5.80 13.43
C PRO A 401 3.30 -5.64 12.25
N TYR A 402 4.38 -6.44 12.23
CA TYR A 402 5.32 -6.42 11.12
C TYR A 402 4.70 -6.93 9.81
N VAL A 403 3.87 -7.98 9.87
CA VAL A 403 3.12 -8.44 8.68
C VAL A 403 2.23 -7.32 8.12
N ALA A 404 1.59 -6.52 8.98
CA ALA A 404 0.83 -5.35 8.55
C ALA A 404 1.73 -4.29 7.88
N THR A 405 2.94 -4.07 8.40
CA THR A 405 3.94 -3.18 7.77
C THR A 405 4.36 -3.67 6.39
N VAL A 406 4.53 -4.97 6.21
CA VAL A 406 4.80 -5.58 4.89
C VAL A 406 3.62 -5.36 3.94
N CYS A 407 2.39 -5.56 4.40
CA CYS A 407 1.18 -5.31 3.60
C CYS A 407 1.11 -3.85 3.15
N LEU A 408 1.39 -2.91 4.04
CA LEU A 408 1.45 -1.48 3.75
C LEU A 408 2.48 -1.18 2.66
N GLY A 409 3.68 -1.74 2.79
CA GLY A 409 4.75 -1.57 1.81
C GLY A 409 4.38 -2.08 0.42
N ILE A 410 3.81 -3.28 0.35
CA ILE A 410 3.36 -3.86 -0.92
C ILE A 410 2.24 -3.01 -1.54
N TYR A 411 1.32 -2.52 -0.73
CA TYR A 411 0.23 -1.68 -1.18
C TYR A 411 0.73 -0.36 -1.79
N ARG A 412 1.64 0.33 -1.10
CA ARG A 412 2.23 1.61 -1.55
C ARG A 412 3.16 1.44 -2.74
N HIS A 413 4.16 0.55 -2.61
CA HIS A 413 5.31 0.55 -3.52
C HIS A 413 5.16 -0.42 -4.69
N LEU A 414 4.50 -1.57 -4.50
CA LEU A 414 4.33 -2.57 -5.56
C LEU A 414 2.98 -2.43 -6.27
N LEU A 415 1.91 -2.18 -5.53
CA LEU A 415 0.58 -1.96 -6.10
C LEU A 415 0.33 -0.48 -6.46
N ARG A 416 1.23 0.43 -6.08
CA ARG A 416 1.18 1.88 -6.33
C ARG A 416 -0.16 2.48 -5.90
N ARG A 417 -0.63 2.11 -4.68
CA ARG A 417 -1.86 2.61 -4.08
C ARG A 417 -1.53 3.58 -2.96
N ASP A 418 -2.36 4.61 -2.80
CA ASP A 418 -2.24 5.51 -1.66
C ASP A 418 -2.95 4.90 -0.45
N ASP A 419 -2.22 4.65 0.62
CA ASP A 419 -2.75 4.12 1.88
C ASP A 419 -3.49 5.16 2.74
N ARG A 420 -3.36 6.45 2.41
CA ARG A 420 -4.16 7.52 2.99
C ARG A 420 -5.61 7.42 2.53
N GLU A 421 -5.85 6.79 1.40
CA GLU A 421 -7.16 6.55 0.84
C GLU A 421 -7.64 5.15 1.18
N TRP A 422 -8.58 5.06 2.08
CA TRP A 422 -9.12 3.78 2.50
C TRP A 422 -10.44 3.48 1.77
N PRO A 423 -10.53 2.36 1.02
CA PRO A 423 -11.77 2.01 0.34
C PRO A 423 -12.83 1.57 1.35
N VAL A 424 -13.96 2.28 1.40
CA VAL A 424 -15.06 2.04 2.34
C VAL A 424 -16.01 0.95 1.86
N ALA A 425 -16.34 0.97 0.58
CA ALA A 425 -17.38 0.13 0.04
C ALA A 425 -17.05 -1.36 0.10
N GLY A 426 -17.65 -2.05 1.01
CA GLY A 426 -17.64 -3.49 1.14
C GLY A 426 -16.48 -4.11 1.87
N ARG A 427 -15.57 -3.32 2.44
CA ARG A 427 -14.39 -3.85 3.11
C ARG A 427 -14.04 -3.13 4.40
N ALA A 428 -15.05 -2.55 4.98
CA ALA A 428 -14.89 -1.76 6.19
C ALA A 428 -14.47 -2.57 7.40
N HIS A 429 -14.76 -3.86 7.41
CA HIS A 429 -14.51 -4.69 8.59
C HIS A 429 -13.89 -6.05 8.23
N PRO A 430 -12.91 -6.54 9.02
CA PRO A 430 -12.38 -7.88 8.84
C PRO A 430 -13.48 -8.94 8.94
N GLY A 431 -13.50 -9.86 8.01
CA GLY A 431 -14.39 -11.00 8.08
C GLY A 431 -15.63 -10.95 7.19
N HIS A 432 -16.01 -9.78 6.64
CA HIS A 432 -17.21 -9.75 5.84
C HIS A 432 -17.32 -8.57 4.88
N ASP A 433 -16.87 -8.64 3.77
CA ASP A 433 -16.96 -7.76 2.61
C ASP A 433 -18.38 -7.44 2.12
N GLY A 434 -19.28 -6.99 2.99
CA GLY A 434 -20.69 -6.80 2.70
C GLY A 434 -21.46 -8.13 2.66
N ASP A 435 -20.99 -9.17 3.36
CA ASP A 435 -21.78 -10.34 3.63
C ASP A 435 -22.99 -9.95 4.51
N LEU A 436 -24.18 -10.37 4.09
CA LEU A 436 -25.42 -10.06 4.80
C LEU A 436 -25.38 -10.55 6.26
N ARG A 437 -24.83 -11.74 6.51
CA ARG A 437 -24.72 -12.30 7.86
C ARG A 437 -23.90 -11.42 8.79
N TRP A 438 -22.85 -10.86 8.30
CA TRP A 438 -22.03 -9.94 9.07
C TRP A 438 -22.71 -8.59 9.29
N VAL A 439 -23.23 -7.99 8.22
CA VAL A 439 -24.00 -6.74 8.31
C VAL A 439 -25.08 -6.86 9.39
N MET A 440 -25.77 -8.01 9.45
CA MET A 440 -26.81 -8.26 10.44
C MET A 440 -26.29 -8.43 11.87
N ARG A 441 -25.00 -8.74 12.06
CA ARG A 441 -24.38 -8.93 13.39
C ARG A 441 -23.66 -7.69 13.92
N GLN A 442 -23.53 -6.61 13.12
CA GLN A 442 -22.80 -5.43 13.58
C GLN A 442 -23.45 -4.79 14.81
N PRO A 443 -22.63 -4.34 15.79
CA PRO A 443 -23.10 -3.50 16.86
C PRO A 443 -23.54 -2.15 16.28
N GLY A 444 -24.64 -1.61 16.81
CA GLY A 444 -25.21 -0.37 16.31
C GLY A 444 -26.14 -0.56 15.11
N GLY A 445 -27.04 0.36 14.91
CA GLY A 445 -28.05 0.34 13.87
C GLY A 445 -29.12 -0.76 14.06
N ASN A 446 -30.28 -0.51 13.56
CA ASN A 446 -31.37 -1.48 13.50
C ASN A 446 -31.28 -2.34 12.23
N ALA A 447 -32.18 -3.31 12.08
CA ALA A 447 -32.23 -4.20 10.91
C ALA A 447 -32.30 -3.44 9.57
N TRP A 448 -32.96 -2.31 9.53
CA TRP A 448 -33.11 -1.47 8.33
C TRP A 448 -31.79 -0.79 7.94
N VAL A 449 -31.06 -0.24 8.91
CA VAL A 449 -29.71 0.33 8.69
C VAL A 449 -28.77 -0.74 8.13
N ARG A 450 -28.80 -1.94 8.69
CA ARG A 450 -27.99 -3.06 8.24
C ARG A 450 -28.32 -3.50 6.81
N ALA A 451 -29.60 -3.67 6.51
CA ALA A 451 -30.05 -4.02 5.16
C ALA A 451 -29.69 -2.94 4.13
N ALA A 452 -29.91 -1.66 4.47
CA ALA A 452 -29.54 -0.53 3.63
C ALA A 452 -28.03 -0.48 3.39
N SER A 453 -27.20 -0.65 4.42
CA SER A 453 -25.73 -0.68 4.28
C SER A 453 -25.25 -1.80 3.36
N TRP A 454 -25.88 -2.98 3.40
CA TRP A 454 -25.59 -4.05 2.46
C TRP A 454 -25.95 -3.68 1.01
N ILE A 455 -27.13 -3.09 0.77
CA ILE A 455 -27.55 -2.60 -0.56
C ILE A 455 -26.58 -1.54 -1.06
N VAL A 456 -26.25 -0.54 -0.23
CA VAL A 456 -25.31 0.53 -0.55
C VAL A 456 -23.95 -0.03 -0.95
N THR A 457 -23.44 -0.99 -0.20
CA THR A 457 -22.19 -1.70 -0.55
C THR A 457 -22.24 -2.29 -1.95
N LYS A 458 -23.35 -2.98 -2.30
CA LYS A 458 -23.50 -3.61 -3.63
C LYS A 458 -23.63 -2.60 -4.75
N VAL A 459 -24.32 -1.48 -4.51
CA VAL A 459 -24.46 -0.40 -5.48
C VAL A 459 -23.13 0.31 -5.70
N LEU A 460 -22.44 0.72 -4.63
CA LEU A 460 -21.15 1.41 -4.74
C LEU A 460 -20.11 0.55 -5.47
N ARG A 461 -20.05 -0.75 -5.19
CA ARG A 461 -19.15 -1.67 -5.92
C ARG A 461 -19.37 -1.75 -7.42
N ARG A 462 -20.58 -1.44 -7.88
CA ARG A 462 -20.93 -1.52 -9.31
C ARG A 462 -20.84 -0.17 -10.01
N THR A 463 -20.98 0.91 -9.25
CA THR A 463 -21.09 2.25 -9.81
C THR A 463 -19.83 3.09 -9.62
N THR A 464 -18.95 2.72 -8.69
CA THR A 464 -17.73 3.47 -8.39
C THR A 464 -16.47 2.65 -8.65
N ASP A 465 -15.41 3.31 -9.10
CA ASP A 465 -14.08 2.73 -9.23
C ASP A 465 -13.42 2.60 -7.85
N ALA A 466 -13.62 3.60 -7.00
CA ALA A 466 -13.18 3.60 -5.62
C ALA A 466 -14.06 4.50 -4.75
N VAL A 467 -14.34 4.07 -3.52
CA VAL A 467 -14.81 4.93 -2.42
C VAL A 467 -13.70 4.96 -1.38
N THR A 468 -13.13 6.11 -1.15
CA THR A 468 -11.95 6.28 -0.29
C THR A 468 -12.20 7.26 0.84
N VAL A 469 -11.53 7.08 1.96
CA VAL A 469 -11.66 7.92 3.17
C VAL A 469 -10.29 8.37 3.63
N ASP A 470 -10.13 9.65 3.91
CA ASP A 470 -8.94 10.20 4.54
C ASP A 470 -8.98 9.93 6.05
N LEU A 471 -8.52 8.75 6.47
CA LEU A 471 -8.53 8.34 7.87
C LEU A 471 -7.76 9.28 8.80
N PRO A 472 -6.58 9.81 8.45
CA PRO A 472 -5.88 10.77 9.27
C PRO A 472 -6.70 12.02 9.57
N SER A 473 -7.50 12.53 8.62
CA SER A 473 -8.37 13.69 8.85
C SER A 473 -9.48 13.37 9.85
N PHE A 474 -10.11 12.21 9.73
CA PHE A 474 -11.11 11.75 10.70
C PHE A 474 -10.53 11.49 12.09
N ALA A 475 -9.36 10.88 12.18
CA ALA A 475 -8.69 10.64 13.45
C ALA A 475 -8.41 11.96 14.20
N ARG A 476 -7.95 12.99 13.48
CA ARG A 476 -7.76 14.33 14.07
C ARG A 476 -9.08 14.97 14.49
N ALA A 477 -10.10 14.94 13.63
CA ALA A 477 -11.37 15.59 13.89
C ALA A 477 -12.15 14.93 15.05
N CYS A 478 -12.21 13.59 15.08
CA CYS A 478 -12.91 12.84 16.13
C CYS A 478 -12.11 12.80 17.44
N GLY A 479 -10.77 12.74 17.38
CA GLY A 479 -9.92 12.78 18.56
C GLY A 479 -9.92 14.13 19.28
N ALA A 480 -10.35 15.19 18.64
CA ALA A 480 -10.46 16.52 19.22
C ALA A 480 -11.80 16.77 19.96
N VAL A 481 -12.69 15.77 20.05
CA VAL A 481 -14.00 15.92 20.72
C VAL A 481 -13.81 15.84 22.24
N PRO A 482 -14.05 16.92 23.02
CA PRO A 482 -13.94 16.89 24.45
C PRO A 482 -14.99 15.99 25.12
N LEU A 483 -14.68 15.45 26.27
CA LEU A 483 -15.64 14.72 27.09
C LEU A 483 -16.83 15.60 27.43
N GLY A 484 -18.05 15.10 27.18
CA GLY A 484 -19.30 15.84 27.40
C GLY A 484 -19.74 16.74 26.24
N ALA A 485 -18.97 16.86 25.17
CA ALA A 485 -19.39 17.53 23.96
C ALA A 485 -20.12 16.57 23.00
N ALA A 486 -21.14 17.04 22.32
CA ALA A 486 -21.88 16.27 21.32
C ALA A 486 -21.21 16.35 19.96
N LEU A 487 -21.12 15.22 19.25
CA LEU A 487 -20.58 15.16 17.90
C LEU A 487 -21.66 15.45 16.86
N VAL A 488 -21.37 16.39 15.95
CA VAL A 488 -22.27 16.79 14.88
C VAL A 488 -21.54 16.73 13.54
N LEU A 489 -22.02 15.91 12.61
CA LEU A 489 -21.47 15.80 11.27
C LEU A 489 -22.10 16.85 10.35
N VAL A 490 -21.26 17.58 9.62
CA VAL A 490 -21.72 18.64 8.70
C VAL A 490 -21.14 18.38 7.31
N PRO A 491 -21.78 17.48 6.52
CA PRO A 491 -21.27 17.16 5.20
C PRO A 491 -21.56 18.24 4.15
N SER A 492 -20.75 18.28 3.09
CA SER A 492 -21.03 19.01 1.86
C SER A 492 -22.26 18.42 1.17
N HIS A 493 -23.05 19.28 0.47
CA HIS A 493 -24.31 18.82 -0.12
C HIS A 493 -24.32 18.89 -1.64
N ARG A 494 -23.85 17.81 -2.28
CA ARG A 494 -23.75 17.67 -3.74
C ARG A 494 -24.76 16.67 -4.31
N SER A 495 -25.06 15.62 -3.55
CA SER A 495 -25.89 14.50 -3.98
C SER A 495 -26.83 14.03 -2.88
N TYR A 496 -27.87 13.30 -3.23
CA TYR A 496 -28.62 12.51 -2.25
C TYR A 496 -27.78 11.35 -1.68
N LEU A 497 -26.68 11.02 -2.33
CA LEU A 497 -25.77 10.00 -1.82
C LEU A 497 -24.99 10.46 -0.59
N ASP A 498 -24.87 11.78 -0.35
CA ASP A 498 -24.05 12.34 0.73
C ASP A 498 -24.46 11.82 2.11
N PHE A 499 -25.75 11.90 2.45
CA PHE A 499 -26.25 11.41 3.74
C PHE A 499 -26.15 9.89 3.89
N VAL A 500 -26.28 9.17 2.76
CA VAL A 500 -26.11 7.73 2.74
C VAL A 500 -24.66 7.35 3.02
N LEU A 501 -23.71 8.08 2.44
CA LEU A 501 -22.28 7.84 2.61
C LEU A 501 -21.80 8.14 4.03
N CYS A 502 -22.29 9.21 4.66
CA CYS A 502 -21.96 9.52 6.06
C CYS A 502 -22.46 8.44 7.02
N SER A 503 -23.72 8.04 6.88
CA SER A 503 -24.29 6.94 7.66
C SER A 503 -23.59 5.61 7.39
N TYR A 504 -23.25 5.36 6.12
CA TYR A 504 -22.50 4.17 5.73
C TYR A 504 -21.09 4.17 6.30
N LEU A 505 -20.41 5.32 6.32
CA LEU A 505 -19.10 5.47 6.92
C LEU A 505 -19.13 5.15 8.42
N ALA A 506 -20.06 5.75 9.16
CA ALA A 506 -20.24 5.49 10.59
C ALA A 506 -20.52 4.00 10.88
N PHE A 507 -21.34 3.36 10.04
CA PHE A 507 -21.62 1.94 10.14
C PHE A 507 -20.40 1.07 9.77
N ALA A 508 -19.70 1.43 8.71
CA ALA A 508 -18.60 0.66 8.15
C ALA A 508 -17.30 0.83 8.92
N ARG A 509 -17.15 1.92 9.70
CA ARG A 509 -15.96 2.28 10.47
C ARG A 509 -16.30 2.63 11.92
N PRO A 510 -16.74 1.62 12.71
CA PRO A 510 -17.02 1.83 14.13
C PRO A 510 -15.77 2.24 14.93
N ASP A 511 -14.57 1.97 14.43
CA ASP A 511 -13.30 2.38 15.01
C ASP A 511 -13.04 3.89 14.99
N LEU A 512 -13.80 4.67 14.19
CA LEU A 512 -13.78 6.12 14.24
C LEU A 512 -14.53 6.69 15.45
N GLY A 513 -15.23 5.87 16.22
CA GLY A 513 -16.03 6.31 17.38
C GLY A 513 -17.28 7.13 17.01
N ILE A 514 -17.66 7.16 15.72
CA ILE A 514 -18.83 7.89 15.23
C ILE A 514 -20.04 6.97 15.34
N HIS A 515 -21.03 7.35 16.15
CA HIS A 515 -22.32 6.68 16.18
C HIS A 515 -23.11 6.98 14.90
N ILE A 516 -23.95 6.01 14.47
CA ILE A 516 -24.83 6.22 13.31
C ILE A 516 -25.66 7.48 13.53
N PRO A 517 -25.53 8.49 12.64
CA PRO A 517 -26.11 9.79 12.91
C PRO A 517 -27.63 9.82 12.76
N HIS A 518 -28.27 10.75 13.48
CA HIS A 518 -29.63 11.15 13.23
C HIS A 518 -29.64 12.26 12.17
N ILE A 519 -30.28 12.00 11.04
CA ILE A 519 -30.16 12.81 9.82
C ILE A 519 -31.32 13.81 9.77
N ALA A 520 -30.99 15.08 9.63
CA ALA A 520 -31.97 16.14 9.37
C ALA A 520 -32.35 16.14 7.87
N ALA A 521 -33.51 15.60 7.53
CA ALA A 521 -34.02 15.48 6.16
C ALA A 521 -35.19 16.46 5.90
N THR A 522 -35.47 16.77 4.63
CA THR A 522 -36.61 17.60 4.27
C THR A 522 -37.89 16.78 4.20
N MET A 523 -39.04 17.43 4.45
CA MET A 523 -40.37 16.82 4.36
C MET A 523 -40.70 16.21 3.01
N GLU A 524 -40.04 16.65 1.91
CA GLU A 524 -40.18 16.03 0.58
C GLU A 524 -39.90 14.51 0.60
N PHE A 525 -38.94 14.08 1.40
CA PHE A 525 -38.62 12.65 1.56
C PHE A 525 -39.64 11.91 2.42
N GLY A 526 -40.19 12.58 3.43
CA GLY A 526 -41.21 12.02 4.33
C GLY A 526 -42.55 11.73 3.64
N SER A 527 -42.86 12.51 2.59
CA SER A 527 -44.12 12.37 1.83
C SER A 527 -44.10 11.20 0.82
N VAL A 528 -42.93 10.64 0.46
CA VAL A 528 -42.83 9.49 -0.46
C VAL A 528 -43.20 8.21 0.29
N PRO A 529 -44.30 7.52 -0.11
CA PRO A 529 -44.71 6.27 0.52
C PRO A 529 -43.55 5.24 0.56
N VAL A 530 -43.49 4.46 1.64
CA VAL A 530 -42.41 3.47 1.90
C VAL A 530 -41.05 4.11 2.17
N LEU A 531 -40.55 5.03 1.32
CA LEU A 531 -39.25 5.67 1.49
C LEU A 531 -39.18 6.51 2.77
N GLY A 532 -40.20 7.28 3.06
CA GLY A 532 -40.27 8.08 4.30
C GLY A 532 -40.20 7.21 5.56
N ARG A 533 -40.92 6.08 5.58
CA ARG A 533 -40.88 5.13 6.70
C ARG A 533 -39.50 4.45 6.82
N LEU A 534 -38.90 4.10 5.69
CA LEU A 534 -37.57 3.49 5.65
C LEU A 534 -36.50 4.45 6.18
N LEU A 535 -36.51 5.70 5.72
CA LEU A 535 -35.57 6.72 6.19
C LEU A 535 -35.78 7.05 7.68
N ALA A 536 -37.02 7.13 8.14
CA ALA A 536 -37.31 7.30 9.57
C ALA A 536 -36.78 6.10 10.40
N ALA A 537 -36.92 4.87 9.90
CA ALA A 537 -36.37 3.69 10.53
C ALA A 537 -34.81 3.69 10.54
N MET A 538 -34.19 4.42 9.63
CA MET A 538 -32.74 4.67 9.57
C MET A 538 -32.31 5.96 10.27
N HIS A 539 -33.06 6.42 11.27
CA HIS A 539 -32.79 7.58 12.10
C HIS A 539 -32.95 8.98 11.41
N ALA A 540 -33.61 9.06 10.25
CA ALA A 540 -33.94 10.37 9.68
C ALA A 540 -35.09 11.06 10.44
N PHE A 541 -34.98 12.36 10.64
CA PHE A 541 -36.08 13.21 11.10
C PHE A 541 -36.33 14.36 10.12
N TYR A 542 -37.58 14.84 10.03
CA TYR A 542 -37.98 15.72 8.95
C TYR A 542 -38.11 17.16 9.38
N LEU A 543 -37.61 18.06 8.52
CA LEU A 543 -37.66 19.52 8.68
C LEU A 543 -38.61 20.15 7.66
N ARG A 544 -39.38 21.14 8.09
CA ARG A 544 -40.12 22.03 7.18
C ARG A 544 -39.19 23.12 6.67
N ARG A 545 -39.19 23.36 5.37
CA ARG A 545 -38.43 24.43 4.74
C ARG A 545 -39.28 25.72 4.67
N GLY A 546 -38.66 26.87 4.88
CA GLY A 546 -39.15 28.14 4.34
C GLY A 546 -39.94 29.05 5.25
N GLU A 547 -40.17 28.69 6.51
CA GLU A 547 -41.04 29.58 7.36
C GLU A 547 -40.26 30.69 8.10
N GLY A 548 -38.92 30.72 8.04
CA GLY A 548 -38.11 31.80 8.68
C GLY A 548 -38.29 31.97 10.20
N LYS A 549 -39.25 31.26 10.78
CA LYS A 549 -39.60 31.27 12.20
C LYS A 549 -38.90 30.09 12.92
N GLU A 550 -38.57 30.33 14.17
CA GLU A 550 -38.07 29.27 15.06
C GLU A 550 -39.15 28.21 15.26
N ASP A 551 -38.84 26.94 14.96
CA ASP A 551 -39.74 25.84 15.24
C ASP A 551 -39.40 25.25 16.63
N PRO A 552 -40.23 25.51 17.68
CA PRO A 552 -39.96 25.02 19.03
C PRO A 552 -39.98 23.48 19.14
N ALA A 553 -40.70 22.80 18.24
CA ALA A 553 -40.74 21.34 18.23
C ALA A 553 -39.41 20.77 17.69
N LEU A 554 -38.84 21.38 16.67
CA LEU A 554 -37.53 21.06 16.15
C LEU A 554 -36.46 21.31 17.20
N THR A 555 -36.46 22.48 17.84
CA THR A 555 -35.45 22.80 18.87
C THR A 555 -35.50 21.79 20.02
N ARG A 556 -36.68 21.45 20.54
CA ARG A 556 -36.83 20.40 21.57
C ARG A 556 -36.32 19.04 21.11
N ARG A 557 -36.55 18.65 19.84
CA ARG A 557 -36.10 17.38 19.32
C ARG A 557 -34.56 17.33 19.17
N VAL A 558 -33.95 18.39 18.65
CA VAL A 558 -32.51 18.54 18.56
C VAL A 558 -31.88 18.50 19.95
N GLN A 559 -32.43 19.24 20.91
CA GLN A 559 -31.97 19.19 22.31
C GLN A 559 -32.03 17.78 22.89
N ALA A 560 -33.12 17.04 22.72
CA ALA A 560 -33.27 15.68 23.22
C ALA A 560 -32.25 14.73 22.61
N LEU A 561 -31.91 14.87 21.33
CA LEU A 561 -30.88 14.05 20.68
C LEU A 561 -29.49 14.38 21.22
N ILE A 562 -29.16 15.65 21.32
CA ILE A 562 -27.84 16.11 21.79
C ILE A 562 -27.59 15.74 23.24
N THR A 563 -28.59 15.99 24.13
CA THR A 563 -28.49 15.65 25.57
C THR A 563 -28.42 14.13 25.81
N SER A 564 -28.94 13.31 24.89
CA SER A 564 -28.81 11.85 24.95
C SER A 564 -27.51 11.33 24.31
N GLY A 565 -26.57 12.20 23.98
CA GLY A 565 -25.26 11.83 23.41
C GLY A 565 -25.36 11.24 21.98
N ARG A 566 -26.43 11.57 21.23
CA ARG A 566 -26.59 11.07 19.86
C ARG A 566 -25.84 11.95 18.86
N THR A 567 -25.18 11.32 17.89
CA THR A 567 -24.57 12.02 16.76
C THR A 567 -25.66 12.56 15.83
N LEU A 568 -25.54 13.82 15.46
CA LEU A 568 -26.44 14.50 14.52
C LEU A 568 -25.74 14.69 13.18
N GLU A 569 -26.49 14.66 12.07
CA GLU A 569 -26.02 15.00 10.74
C GLU A 569 -26.96 16.00 10.08
N PHE A 570 -26.41 17.09 9.56
CA PHE A 570 -27.18 18.06 8.79
C PHE A 570 -26.29 18.79 7.77
N PHE A 571 -26.95 19.33 6.73
CA PHE A 571 -26.27 20.07 5.68
C PHE A 571 -26.40 21.58 5.92
N VAL A 572 -25.27 22.24 6.19
CA VAL A 572 -25.23 23.69 6.42
C VAL A 572 -25.69 24.49 5.20
N GLU A 573 -25.48 23.95 4.00
CA GLU A 573 -25.91 24.55 2.73
C GLU A 573 -27.44 24.56 2.54
N GLY A 574 -28.17 23.69 3.25
CA GLY A 574 -29.62 23.60 3.22
C GLY A 574 -30.24 23.12 1.90
N ALA A 575 -29.49 23.06 0.82
CA ALA A 575 -29.91 22.55 -0.47
C ALA A 575 -28.70 21.92 -1.20
N ARG A 576 -28.96 21.01 -2.15
CA ARG A 576 -27.90 20.48 -3.02
C ARG A 576 -27.43 21.55 -4.00
N SER A 577 -26.14 21.73 -4.11
CA SER A 577 -25.55 22.61 -5.12
C SER A 577 -25.61 21.94 -6.50
N ARG A 578 -26.21 22.62 -7.47
CA ARG A 578 -26.31 22.15 -8.85
C ARG A 578 -25.04 22.43 -9.65
N THR A 579 -24.35 23.52 -9.28
CA THR A 579 -23.08 23.95 -9.87
C THR A 579 -21.87 23.35 -9.19
N ARG A 580 -22.07 22.56 -8.12
CA ARG A 580 -21.05 22.02 -7.20
C ARG A 580 -20.30 23.09 -6.38
N GLU A 581 -20.57 24.37 -6.55
CA GLU A 581 -20.08 25.46 -5.69
C GLU A 581 -20.67 25.34 -4.28
N PHE A 582 -20.00 25.90 -3.27
CA PHE A 582 -20.55 25.95 -1.93
C PHE A 582 -21.63 27.03 -1.83
N LEU A 583 -22.80 26.62 -1.37
CA LEU A 583 -23.92 27.56 -1.16
C LEU A 583 -23.72 28.32 0.15
N PRO A 584 -24.30 29.56 0.26
CA PRO A 584 -24.29 30.32 1.50
C PRO A 584 -24.91 29.53 2.67
N PRO A 585 -24.22 29.50 3.83
CA PRO A 585 -24.62 28.64 4.94
C PRO A 585 -25.96 29.09 5.59
N LYS A 586 -26.79 28.09 5.91
CA LYS A 586 -28.05 28.29 6.67
C LYS A 586 -27.76 28.13 8.16
N ARG A 587 -28.27 29.05 8.96
CA ARG A 587 -27.93 29.20 10.39
C ARG A 587 -28.96 28.60 11.35
N GLY A 588 -30.11 28.15 10.85
CA GLY A 588 -31.24 27.71 11.69
C GLY A 588 -30.89 26.56 12.64
N LEU A 589 -30.34 25.45 12.11
CA LEU A 589 -29.97 24.32 12.96
C LEU A 589 -28.81 24.64 13.90
N LEU A 590 -27.84 25.47 13.49
CA LEU A 590 -26.74 25.90 14.38
C LEU A 590 -27.30 26.68 15.59
N ARG A 591 -28.35 27.53 15.41
CA ARG A 591 -29.03 28.17 16.53
C ARG A 591 -29.76 27.17 17.44
N CYS A 592 -30.42 26.15 16.87
CA CYS A 592 -31.04 25.10 17.68
C CYS A 592 -30.01 24.32 18.50
N LEU A 593 -28.83 24.04 17.92
CA LEU A 593 -27.72 23.42 18.64
C LEU A 593 -27.21 24.31 19.76
N GLN A 594 -26.96 25.57 19.48
CA GLN A 594 -26.51 26.55 20.49
C GLN A 594 -27.52 26.69 21.65
N ALA A 595 -28.82 26.75 21.33
CA ALA A 595 -29.88 26.82 22.30
C ALA A 595 -30.03 25.56 23.19
N SER A 596 -29.34 24.46 22.86
CA SER A 596 -29.33 23.26 23.69
C SER A 596 -28.51 23.41 24.98
N GLY A 597 -27.63 24.40 25.06
CA GLY A 597 -26.69 24.58 26.17
C GLY A 597 -25.57 23.53 26.26
N VAL A 598 -25.59 22.54 25.38
CA VAL A 598 -24.55 21.49 25.35
C VAL A 598 -23.49 21.90 24.32
N PRO A 599 -22.19 21.87 24.69
CA PRO A 599 -21.12 22.09 23.73
C PRO A 599 -21.17 21.06 22.59
N CYS A 600 -21.12 21.53 21.33
CA CYS A 600 -21.16 20.67 20.15
C CYS A 600 -19.86 20.82 19.36
N VAL A 601 -19.28 19.70 18.95
CA VAL A 601 -18.17 19.70 17.99
C VAL A 601 -18.72 19.40 16.61
N LEU A 602 -18.64 20.40 15.75
CA LEU A 602 -19.02 20.29 14.34
C LEU A 602 -17.84 19.72 13.57
N VAL A 603 -18.03 18.60 12.90
CA VAL A 603 -17.03 17.99 12.01
C VAL A 603 -17.49 18.18 10.56
N PRO A 604 -16.91 19.14 9.82
CA PRO A 604 -17.16 19.31 8.40
C PRO A 604 -16.70 18.06 7.64
N ILE A 605 -17.52 17.52 6.74
CA ILE A 605 -17.17 16.34 5.93
C ILE A 605 -17.27 16.71 4.45
N ALA A 606 -16.15 16.80 3.78
CA ALA A 606 -16.08 17.02 2.34
C ALA A 606 -16.23 15.69 1.59
N ILE A 607 -17.19 15.63 0.66
CA ILE A 607 -17.39 14.47 -0.21
C ILE A 607 -17.14 14.92 -1.65
N SER A 608 -16.07 14.42 -2.23
CA SER A 608 -15.63 14.74 -3.59
C SER A 608 -16.02 13.60 -4.54
N TYR A 609 -16.62 13.95 -5.67
CA TYR A 609 -17.12 13.00 -6.67
C TYR A 609 -16.53 13.30 -8.04
N ASP A 610 -16.15 12.28 -8.80
CA ASP A 610 -15.91 12.44 -10.23
C ASP A 610 -17.25 12.79 -10.92
N ARG A 611 -18.26 11.93 -10.80
CA ARG A 611 -19.59 12.14 -11.36
C ARG A 611 -20.68 12.00 -10.31
N LEU A 612 -21.74 12.79 -10.45
CA LEU A 612 -22.90 12.73 -9.56
C LEU A 612 -24.00 11.83 -10.15
N PRO A 613 -24.72 11.07 -9.31
CA PRO A 613 -25.89 10.32 -9.77
C PRO A 613 -26.95 11.19 -10.46
N GLU A 614 -27.09 12.45 -10.03
CA GLU A 614 -28.08 13.41 -10.50
C GLU A 614 -27.58 14.37 -11.59
N GLU A 615 -26.40 14.17 -12.13
CA GLU A 615 -25.74 15.10 -13.06
C GLU A 615 -26.61 15.49 -14.27
N ALA A 616 -27.28 14.52 -14.89
CA ALA A 616 -28.18 14.78 -16.01
C ALA A 616 -29.44 15.58 -15.60
N ALA A 617 -29.93 15.41 -14.38
CA ALA A 617 -31.05 16.20 -13.87
C ALA A 617 -30.60 17.64 -13.57
N PHE A 618 -29.44 17.81 -12.96
CA PHE A 618 -28.89 19.14 -12.70
C PHE A 618 -28.60 19.93 -13.99
N ALA A 619 -28.10 19.28 -15.04
CA ALA A 619 -27.89 19.91 -16.34
C ALA A 619 -29.21 20.48 -16.91
N ARG A 620 -30.32 19.74 -16.82
CA ARG A 620 -31.62 20.19 -17.26
C ARG A 620 -32.16 21.33 -16.39
N GLU A 621 -32.03 21.23 -15.07
CA GLU A 621 -32.45 22.31 -14.15
C GLU A 621 -31.63 23.59 -14.40
N LEU A 622 -30.36 23.51 -14.73
CA LEU A 622 -29.53 24.66 -15.11
C LEU A 622 -29.88 25.23 -16.50
N ALA A 623 -30.48 24.44 -17.37
CA ALA A 623 -31.02 24.88 -18.65
C ALA A 623 -32.43 25.51 -18.53
N GLY A 624 -32.99 25.65 -17.29
CA GLY A 624 -34.27 26.29 -17.02
C GLY A 624 -35.46 25.33 -16.89
N GLU A 625 -35.26 24.01 -16.93
CA GLU A 625 -36.34 23.05 -16.69
C GLU A 625 -36.75 23.03 -15.22
N LEU A 626 -38.04 22.90 -14.94
CA LEU A 626 -38.52 22.73 -13.59
C LEU A 626 -38.06 21.41 -12.97
N LYS A 627 -37.66 21.47 -11.71
CA LYS A 627 -37.27 20.27 -10.94
C LYS A 627 -38.45 19.29 -10.87
N PRO A 628 -38.34 18.09 -11.47
CA PRO A 628 -39.40 17.10 -11.37
C PRO A 628 -39.56 16.60 -9.91
N PRO A 629 -40.78 16.28 -9.45
CA PRO A 629 -40.96 15.65 -8.16
C PRO A 629 -40.28 14.31 -8.07
N MET A 630 -39.67 13.99 -6.92
CA MET A 630 -39.00 12.71 -6.71
C MET A 630 -40.03 11.57 -6.70
N ARG A 631 -39.87 10.62 -7.61
CA ARG A 631 -40.72 9.42 -7.69
C ARG A 631 -39.93 8.19 -7.32
N LEU A 632 -40.54 7.26 -6.56
CA LEU A 632 -39.93 5.98 -6.20
C LEU A 632 -39.50 5.18 -7.44
N ALA A 633 -40.31 5.27 -8.50
CA ALA A 633 -39.99 4.61 -9.79
C ALA A 633 -38.65 5.06 -10.39
N ASP A 634 -38.27 6.33 -10.23
CA ASP A 634 -37.01 6.86 -10.74
C ASP A 634 -35.81 6.33 -9.94
N LEU A 635 -35.96 6.20 -8.63
CA LEU A 635 -34.96 5.58 -7.76
C LEU A 635 -34.78 4.10 -8.09
N VAL A 636 -35.88 3.37 -8.29
CA VAL A 636 -35.82 1.94 -8.66
C VAL A 636 -35.18 1.78 -10.06
N ARG A 637 -35.55 2.62 -11.01
CA ARG A 637 -34.94 2.63 -12.36
C ARG A 637 -33.46 2.93 -12.31
N TRP A 638 -33.05 3.91 -11.50
CA TRP A 638 -31.63 4.23 -11.29
C TRP A 638 -30.88 3.06 -10.64
N ALA A 639 -31.42 2.48 -9.57
CA ALA A 639 -30.84 1.33 -8.88
C ALA A 639 -30.68 0.11 -9.83
N TRP A 640 -31.65 -0.12 -10.68
CA TRP A 640 -31.60 -1.20 -11.67
C TRP A 640 -30.54 -0.95 -12.77
N ARG A 641 -30.41 0.30 -13.25
CA ARG A 641 -29.31 0.68 -14.16
C ARG A 641 -27.95 0.52 -13.50
N ALA A 642 -27.82 0.94 -12.24
CA ALA A 642 -26.63 0.76 -11.43
C ALA A 642 -26.31 -0.73 -11.23
N TRP A 643 -27.31 -1.55 -10.95
CA TRP A 643 -27.16 -2.99 -10.84
C TRP A 643 -26.66 -3.65 -12.12
N ARG A 644 -27.09 -3.17 -13.26
CA ARG A 644 -26.62 -3.62 -14.59
C ARG A 644 -25.27 -3.05 -15.04
N GLY A 645 -24.59 -2.27 -14.20
CA GLY A 645 -23.31 -1.64 -14.52
C GLY A 645 -23.40 -0.53 -15.60
N ARG A 646 -24.59 0.06 -15.78
CA ARG A 646 -24.84 1.16 -16.75
C ARG A 646 -24.66 2.55 -16.14
N VAL A 647 -24.16 2.62 -14.89
CA VAL A 647 -23.85 3.86 -14.17
C VAL A 647 -22.40 3.79 -13.72
N ALA A 648 -21.59 4.74 -14.12
CA ALA A 648 -20.22 4.91 -13.70
C ALA A 648 -20.09 6.27 -13.01
N LEU A 649 -19.81 6.26 -11.71
CA LEU A 649 -19.63 7.45 -10.89
C LEU A 649 -18.16 7.81 -10.69
N GLY A 650 -17.24 6.90 -11.08
CA GLY A 650 -15.82 7.09 -10.86
C GLY A 650 -15.40 7.01 -9.41
N ARG A 651 -14.54 7.91 -8.99
CA ARG A 651 -14.06 7.99 -7.61
C ARG A 651 -15.00 8.79 -6.73
N VAL A 652 -15.20 8.33 -5.51
CA VAL A 652 -15.79 9.07 -4.40
C VAL A 652 -14.76 9.17 -3.28
N HIS A 653 -14.47 10.37 -2.80
CA HIS A 653 -13.50 10.58 -1.71
C HIS A 653 -14.16 11.35 -0.56
N ILE A 654 -13.91 10.90 0.66
CA ILE A 654 -14.49 11.44 1.89
C ILE A 654 -13.35 11.88 2.82
N ALA A 655 -13.35 13.15 3.21
CA ALA A 655 -12.36 13.71 4.13
C ALA A 655 -13.05 14.59 5.19
N ALA A 656 -12.49 14.62 6.40
CA ALA A 656 -12.94 15.55 7.46
C ALA A 656 -12.10 16.82 7.43
N GLY A 657 -12.78 17.97 7.56
CA GLY A 657 -12.15 19.26 7.85
C GLY A 657 -11.78 19.39 9.34
N GLY A 658 -11.22 20.53 9.72
CA GLY A 658 -10.92 20.86 11.11
C GLY A 658 -12.20 20.91 11.95
N PRO A 659 -12.20 20.33 13.17
CA PRO A 659 -13.36 20.35 14.06
C PRO A 659 -13.58 21.76 14.63
N LEU A 660 -14.84 22.19 14.69
CA LEU A 660 -15.24 23.51 15.18
C LEU A 660 -16.11 23.37 16.43
N LEU A 661 -15.74 24.05 17.51
CA LEU A 661 -16.49 24.03 18.75
C LEU A 661 -17.60 25.10 18.75
N LEU A 662 -18.85 24.68 18.87
CA LEU A 662 -20.02 25.51 19.04
C LEU A 662 -20.46 25.45 20.51
N HIS A 663 -20.49 26.60 21.18
CA HIS A 663 -20.99 26.78 22.55
C HIS A 663 -21.84 28.02 22.66
N GLU A 664 -22.44 28.28 23.80
CA GLU A 664 -23.40 29.39 24.01
C GLU A 664 -22.86 30.77 23.59
N ARG A 665 -21.57 31.03 23.77
CA ARG A 665 -20.94 32.33 23.42
C ARG A 665 -20.40 32.38 22.00
N SER A 666 -20.54 31.33 21.20
CA SER A 666 -20.03 31.30 19.82
C SER A 666 -20.84 32.20 18.90
N SER A 667 -20.19 32.89 17.97
CA SER A 667 -20.87 33.60 16.89
C SER A 667 -21.35 32.60 15.84
N VAL A 668 -22.66 32.34 15.80
CA VAL A 668 -23.27 31.42 14.83
C VAL A 668 -22.93 31.78 13.36
N PRO A 669 -22.96 33.07 12.95
CA PRO A 669 -22.48 33.42 11.60
C PRO A 669 -21.04 33.01 11.34
N ALA A 670 -20.13 33.37 12.24
CA ALA A 670 -18.71 33.05 12.08
C ALA A 670 -18.44 31.52 12.02
N ILE A 671 -19.12 30.73 12.86
CA ILE A 671 -19.05 29.27 12.84
C ILE A 671 -19.60 28.71 11.52
N ALA A 672 -20.72 29.24 11.01
CA ALA A 672 -21.30 28.78 9.76
C ALA A 672 -20.34 29.02 8.57
N ASP A 673 -19.72 30.19 8.52
CA ASP A 673 -18.75 30.55 7.48
C ASP A 673 -17.47 29.71 7.63
N ALA A 674 -16.99 29.46 8.85
CA ALA A 674 -15.86 28.57 9.14
C ALA A 674 -16.14 27.12 8.72
N VAL A 675 -17.35 26.59 8.92
CA VAL A 675 -17.73 25.26 8.42
C VAL A 675 -17.56 25.17 6.90
N VAL A 676 -18.03 26.19 6.16
CA VAL A 676 -17.90 26.20 4.69
C VAL A 676 -16.42 26.30 4.28
N ALA A 677 -15.61 27.08 4.99
CA ALA A 677 -14.18 27.19 4.74
C ALA A 677 -13.47 25.83 4.95
N GLU A 678 -13.78 25.13 6.03
CA GLU A 678 -13.23 23.80 6.31
C GLU A 678 -13.69 22.73 5.31
N LEU A 679 -14.95 22.78 4.87
CA LEU A 679 -15.45 21.92 3.80
C LEU A 679 -14.67 22.16 2.50
N ARG A 680 -14.41 23.42 2.17
CA ARG A 680 -13.62 23.79 0.97
C ARG A 680 -12.17 23.29 1.08
N ALA A 681 -11.54 23.47 2.22
CA ALA A 681 -10.16 23.02 2.46
C ALA A 681 -10.02 21.50 2.43
N ALA A 682 -11.04 20.75 2.85
CA ALA A 682 -11.04 19.29 2.86
C ALA A 682 -11.46 18.65 1.51
N MET A 683 -11.95 19.43 0.54
CA MET A 683 -12.31 18.90 -0.78
C MET A 683 -11.07 18.41 -1.53
N ALA A 684 -11.20 17.33 -2.27
CA ALA A 684 -10.17 16.80 -3.14
C ALA A 684 -10.55 16.98 -4.62
N ILE A 685 -9.56 17.32 -5.42
CA ILE A 685 -9.65 17.34 -6.88
C ILE A 685 -9.25 15.97 -7.41
N THR A 686 -9.83 15.52 -8.52
CA THR A 686 -9.42 14.28 -9.18
C THR A 686 -8.85 14.56 -10.57
N GLU A 687 -8.06 13.63 -11.09
CA GLU A 687 -7.57 13.70 -12.49
C GLU A 687 -8.72 13.82 -13.50
N PHE A 688 -9.89 13.25 -13.18
CA PHE A 688 -11.08 13.42 -13.99
C PHE A 688 -11.52 14.90 -14.10
N HIS A 689 -11.45 15.65 -13.00
CA HIS A 689 -11.75 17.08 -13.01
C HIS A 689 -10.73 17.86 -13.84
N LEU A 690 -9.44 17.53 -13.74
CA LEU A 690 -8.38 18.17 -14.54
C LEU A 690 -8.55 17.88 -16.03
N ASP A 691 -8.84 16.62 -16.40
CA ASP A 691 -9.11 16.21 -17.77
C ASP A 691 -10.35 16.92 -18.35
N ALA A 692 -11.44 16.98 -17.56
CA ALA A 692 -12.66 17.71 -17.95
C ALA A 692 -12.36 19.21 -18.16
N TYR A 693 -11.60 19.81 -17.25
CA TYR A 693 -11.23 21.21 -17.32
C TYR A 693 -10.42 21.51 -18.61
N LEU A 694 -9.36 20.75 -18.90
CA LEU A 694 -8.51 20.93 -20.08
C LEU A 694 -9.28 20.73 -21.39
N LYS A 695 -10.30 19.87 -21.43
CA LYS A 695 -11.14 19.67 -22.60
C LYS A 695 -12.07 20.85 -22.90
N HIS A 696 -12.49 21.57 -21.87
CA HIS A 696 -13.32 22.77 -22.02
C HIS A 696 -12.50 24.07 -22.13
N HIS A 697 -11.32 24.07 -21.51
CA HIS A 697 -10.41 25.20 -21.47
C HIS A 697 -8.98 24.76 -21.80
N PRO A 698 -8.68 24.57 -23.11
CA PRO A 698 -7.34 24.16 -23.51
C PRO A 698 -6.28 25.17 -23.04
N LEU A 699 -5.28 24.71 -22.31
CA LEU A 699 -4.14 25.50 -21.85
C LEU A 699 -2.91 25.10 -22.67
N PRO A 700 -2.39 25.96 -23.53
CA PRO A 700 -1.16 25.69 -24.28
C PRO A 700 -0.01 25.33 -23.31
N GLY A 701 0.65 24.20 -23.53
CA GLY A 701 1.77 23.76 -22.73
C GLY A 701 1.43 23.08 -21.39
N HIS A 702 0.13 22.88 -21.10
CA HIS A 702 -0.31 22.18 -19.89
C HIS A 702 -1.13 20.91 -20.21
N ASP A 703 -0.80 19.83 -19.52
CA ASP A 703 -1.53 18.58 -19.49
C ASP A 703 -2.03 18.28 -18.06
N VAL A 704 -2.71 17.16 -17.87
CA VAL A 704 -3.23 16.73 -16.55
C VAL A 704 -2.10 16.62 -15.52
N ASP A 705 -0.94 16.10 -15.91
CA ASP A 705 0.19 15.88 -15.01
C ASP A 705 0.87 17.20 -14.60
N SER A 706 0.96 18.17 -15.50
CA SER A 706 1.50 19.49 -15.19
C SER A 706 0.61 20.28 -14.25
N LEU A 707 -0.73 20.24 -14.47
CA LEU A 707 -1.70 20.86 -13.56
C LEU A 707 -1.70 20.19 -12.19
N ARG A 708 -1.59 18.86 -12.16
CA ARG A 708 -1.47 18.10 -10.91
C ARG A 708 -0.26 18.58 -10.10
N ARG A 709 0.91 18.66 -10.71
CA ARG A 709 2.14 19.15 -10.03
C ARG A 709 1.98 20.57 -9.50
N LEU A 710 1.34 21.47 -10.26
CA LEU A 710 1.10 22.85 -9.82
C LEU A 710 0.18 22.91 -8.60
N ILE A 711 -0.91 22.14 -8.59
CA ILE A 711 -1.86 22.08 -7.47
C ILE A 711 -1.17 21.50 -6.23
N GLU A 712 -0.44 20.40 -6.38
CA GLU A 712 0.29 19.75 -5.28
C GLU A 712 1.39 20.65 -4.70
N ALA A 713 2.12 21.38 -5.56
CA ALA A 713 3.11 22.36 -5.13
C ALA A 713 2.50 23.54 -4.35
N SER A 714 1.22 23.86 -4.59
CA SER A 714 0.46 24.89 -3.88
C SER A 714 -0.27 24.37 -2.62
N GLY A 715 0.01 23.11 -2.21
CA GLY A 715 -0.58 22.49 -1.03
C GLY A 715 -1.96 21.85 -1.27
N GLY A 716 -2.44 21.83 -2.52
CA GLY A 716 -3.67 21.13 -2.90
C GLY A 716 -3.45 19.62 -3.02
N ARG A 717 -4.56 18.87 -3.10
CA ARG A 717 -4.53 17.40 -3.22
C ARG A 717 -5.24 16.96 -4.50
N VAL A 718 -4.54 16.21 -5.34
CA VAL A 718 -5.10 15.62 -6.56
C VAL A 718 -5.12 14.10 -6.44
N LEU A 719 -6.28 13.49 -6.69
CA LEU A 719 -6.49 12.05 -6.63
C LEU A 719 -6.57 11.46 -8.04
N GLY A 720 -6.01 10.27 -8.22
CA GLY A 720 -6.15 9.54 -9.48
C GLY A 720 -7.60 9.17 -9.79
N SER A 721 -7.99 9.14 -11.07
CA SER A 721 -9.28 8.64 -11.52
C SER A 721 -9.12 7.67 -12.69
N ALA A 722 -9.95 6.61 -12.70
CA ALA A 722 -10.04 5.69 -13.84
C ALA A 722 -10.97 6.21 -14.94
N LEU A 723 -11.83 7.18 -14.63
CA LEU A 723 -12.69 7.82 -15.63
C LEU A 723 -11.91 8.83 -16.46
N ARG A 724 -12.34 8.94 -17.71
CA ARG A 724 -11.95 10.04 -18.62
C ARG A 724 -13.16 10.92 -18.86
N ALA A 725 -12.94 12.22 -18.87
CA ALA A 725 -13.98 13.17 -19.20
C ALA A 725 -14.37 13.06 -20.68
N ASP A 726 -15.64 13.17 -20.99
CA ASP A 726 -16.13 13.36 -22.35
C ASP A 726 -16.42 14.85 -22.60
N ARG A 727 -16.54 15.25 -23.85
CA ARG A 727 -16.83 16.64 -24.25
C ARG A 727 -18.26 17.08 -23.92
N THR A 728 -19.13 16.16 -23.51
CA THR A 728 -20.53 16.43 -23.18
C THR A 728 -20.73 16.75 -21.70
N LEU A 729 -19.65 16.67 -20.88
CA LEU A 729 -19.71 17.05 -19.47
C LEU A 729 -19.97 18.55 -19.36
N PRO A 730 -21.04 18.93 -18.68
CA PRO A 730 -21.44 20.32 -18.66
C PRO A 730 -20.43 21.22 -17.92
N VAL A 731 -20.51 22.50 -18.23
CA VAL A 731 -19.86 23.66 -17.58
C VAL A 731 -19.78 23.58 -16.04
N VAL A 732 -20.65 22.76 -15.43
CA VAL A 732 -20.72 22.46 -13.98
C VAL A 732 -19.38 21.98 -13.41
N VAL A 733 -18.64 21.13 -14.12
CA VAL A 733 -17.32 20.65 -13.65
C VAL A 733 -16.29 21.79 -13.68
N SER A 734 -16.36 22.65 -14.68
CA SER A 734 -15.44 23.80 -14.77
C SER A 734 -15.63 24.81 -13.65
N ARG A 735 -16.87 25.00 -13.13
CA ARG A 735 -17.12 25.91 -12.01
C ARG A 735 -16.58 25.38 -10.68
N THR A 736 -16.72 24.08 -10.41
CA THR A 736 -16.08 23.46 -9.24
C THR A 736 -14.56 23.64 -9.28
N MET A 737 -13.96 23.45 -10.47
CA MET A 737 -12.54 23.62 -10.67
C MET A 737 -12.12 25.08 -10.44
N ARG A 738 -12.95 26.06 -10.81
CA ARG A 738 -12.64 27.48 -10.62
C ARG A 738 -12.45 27.84 -9.16
N GLU A 739 -13.34 27.41 -8.26
CA GLU A 739 -13.16 27.64 -6.82
C GLU A 739 -11.85 27.03 -6.29
N HIS A 740 -11.46 25.85 -6.77
CA HIS A 740 -10.22 25.20 -6.37
C HIS A 740 -8.98 25.80 -7.04
N PHE A 741 -9.07 26.20 -8.31
CA PHE A 741 -7.98 26.86 -9.00
C PHE A 741 -7.68 28.25 -8.43
N ASP A 742 -8.71 29.03 -8.12
CA ASP A 742 -8.55 30.33 -7.48
C ASP A 742 -7.90 30.23 -6.09
N ALA A 743 -8.10 29.11 -5.39
CA ALA A 743 -7.50 28.85 -4.09
C ALA A 743 -6.02 28.39 -4.18
N TYR A 744 -5.66 27.62 -5.20
CA TYR A 744 -4.37 26.95 -5.29
C TYR A 744 -3.46 27.45 -6.43
N LEU A 745 -3.99 28.23 -7.38
CA LEU A 745 -3.25 28.75 -8.53
C LEU A 745 -3.42 30.27 -8.68
N PRO A 746 -3.01 31.09 -7.69
CA PRO A 746 -3.11 32.55 -7.80
C PRO A 746 -2.24 33.13 -8.93
N ALA A 747 -1.27 32.39 -9.44
CA ALA A 747 -0.35 32.79 -10.49
C ALA A 747 -0.81 32.40 -11.91
N VAL A 748 -1.86 31.61 -12.08
CA VAL A 748 -2.42 31.38 -13.43
C VAL A 748 -3.17 32.64 -13.84
N PRO A 749 -2.73 33.35 -14.90
CA PRO A 749 -3.29 34.66 -15.23
C PRO A 749 -4.80 34.61 -15.33
N ARG A 750 -5.49 35.58 -14.70
CA ARG A 750 -6.95 35.79 -14.77
C ARG A 750 -7.48 36.06 -16.20
N ARG A 751 -6.85 35.60 -17.23
CA ARG A 751 -7.29 35.59 -18.63
C ARG A 751 -8.41 34.58 -18.92
N TRP A 752 -9.09 34.14 -17.89
CA TRP A 752 -10.25 33.28 -17.98
C TRP A 752 -11.51 34.14 -18.14
N GLY A 753 -11.63 34.78 -19.29
CA GLY A 753 -12.83 35.50 -19.69
C GLY A 753 -14.05 34.59 -19.79
N LEU A 754 -14.54 34.14 -18.66
CA LEU A 754 -15.94 33.77 -18.49
C LEU A 754 -16.62 34.99 -17.95
N GLU A 755 -16.97 35.92 -18.83
CA GLU A 755 -17.90 36.94 -18.57
C GLU A 755 -19.21 36.33 -18.01
N ARG A 756 -19.72 36.96 -16.99
CA ARG A 756 -21.03 36.69 -16.43
C ARG A 756 -22.04 36.74 -17.58
N ALA A 757 -22.50 35.59 -18.04
CA ALA A 757 -23.79 35.47 -18.65
C ALA A 757 -24.79 35.66 -17.50
N GLY A 758 -25.55 36.72 -17.56
CA GLY A 758 -26.44 37.20 -16.56
C GLY A 758 -27.53 36.23 -16.09
#